data_16291321027664a95bbfaed825b4d440
#
_entry.id   16291321027664a95bbfaed825b4d440
#
_cell.length_a   1.000
_cell.length_b   1.000
_cell.length_c   1.000
_cell.angle_alpha   90.00
_cell.angle_beta   90.00
_cell.angle_gamma   90.00
#
_symmetry.space_group_name_H-M   'P 1'
#
loop_
_entity.id
_entity.type
_entity.pdbx_description
1 polymer ?
#
loop_
_entity_poly.entity_id
_entity_poly.type
_entity_poly.pdbx_seq_one_letter_code
_entity_poly.pdbx_strand_id
1 'polypeptide(L)'
;MNKASICKGTPTISVVDNRNLQIRTLKYNRVTVEEQVDEYITRNTYTLLGHLESSIDPRLFSKYQGDNHTFPNIRRFTSLREEELRTESVDAGSKIGLFNIEGKSIWFMDANNTETSIEHDLIGRLVAVFEKQENQERPQCRDRFIYGENERDAHANNLCGQLVRHYDTAGRSQTKSFSLSGIPLYQSRQLLKNIDEPSNWSADGQSTWIDFLDADAYDTSWQYDVHGKKTAQIDAKGNLQTVTYNVVGQPKAVSFTLQGQTEQSIAKRIEYNAAGQVQRTESGNGILTEYTYEESTQRLMRKKDSRELSSGKRDVLQDYYYEYGPVGNILSITNEADSVRFFRNQMIEPKRQYTYDALYQLVSSSGREADSFRQQQSYPSLITPIPLDDSQYVNYFEKYSYDLAGNMVQLSHKGASQYTKGIHIDDTSNRGIWKQKDEIPNIADFFDRAGNQKNLLQGIPMEWDTRNQLCRVNMVLREKEDNDKESYIYDSSGIRIVKQNIRKTNNSTQTDTTVYLPNLELRTRQTGDNITENLQVITLDIGVPQVRVLHWENETQPNGISNDQYRYSINDHLGSSMLELDMQGQIISKEEFYPYGGTAVWTARTAVEANYKTLRYSGKELDATGLYYYGYRYYIPWLGRWLNPDPAGTVDGMNLYKMVGNNPINLIDKTGLVGDKPNFFTLSPQEVTEIETKIDISNMKINLSSIKMGNTDATWNDIRENFDDIETNLVKIAIHYEREYKDKYSKNNLGPAVAVAYNLNSKKYHVGFNHVDGKLPEKQDSRIAERVPNQMSRGVSKLYKDWTKGAGSHAEVYAINSALLDKGETDNKGSNPEDLILYVNRVNQGKTKPAEIRPFITCTDCAYTLVGPEVLGELLGGIANVINQDSVIGLLSLEFPEDKIMKGLKIKTISNIKKYWLPNSNGQMAA
;
A
#
# COMPACT_ATOMS: atom_id res chain seq x y z
N MET A 1 -8.89 33.85 -10.62
CA MET A 1 -7.66 33.67 -11.44
C MET A 1 -7.72 32.32 -12.14
N ASN A 2 -7.39 32.26 -13.42
CA ASN A 2 -7.51 31.04 -14.21
C ASN A 2 -6.41 30.04 -13.80
N LYS A 3 -6.72 29.12 -12.87
CA LYS A 3 -5.76 28.19 -12.23
C LYS A 3 -5.10 27.21 -13.21
N ALA A 4 -5.61 27.08 -14.43
CA ALA A 4 -5.00 26.33 -15.52
C ALA A 4 -3.75 27.01 -16.11
N SER A 5 -3.51 28.29 -15.82
CA SER A 5 -2.40 29.07 -16.40
C SER A 5 -1.03 28.74 -15.81
N ILE A 6 -0.94 28.25 -14.57
CA ILE A 6 0.34 27.89 -13.92
C ILE A 6 1.04 26.74 -14.65
N CYS A 7 0.27 25.76 -15.11
CA CYS A 7 0.76 24.61 -15.87
C CYS A 7 0.89 24.85 -17.36
N LYS A 8 0.59 26.08 -17.86
CA LYS A 8 0.72 26.41 -19.27
C LYS A 8 2.18 26.50 -19.66
N GLY A 9 2.60 25.69 -20.63
CA GLY A 9 3.98 25.68 -21.08
C GLY A 9 4.95 24.92 -20.17
N THR A 10 4.43 24.02 -19.29
CA THR A 10 5.23 23.17 -18.40
C THR A 10 5.03 21.68 -18.73
N PRO A 11 5.41 21.22 -19.94
CA PRO A 11 5.27 19.81 -20.31
C PRO A 11 6.30 18.95 -19.58
N THR A 12 6.03 17.64 -19.52
CA THR A 12 7.07 16.67 -19.23
C THR A 12 7.56 16.05 -20.53
N ILE A 13 8.85 16.13 -20.80
CA ILE A 13 9.48 15.64 -22.03
C ILE A 13 10.40 14.48 -21.69
N SER A 14 10.14 13.32 -22.30
CA SER A 14 11.02 12.16 -22.20
C SER A 14 11.90 12.07 -23.44
N VAL A 15 13.22 12.04 -23.25
CA VAL A 15 14.22 11.87 -24.30
C VAL A 15 14.75 10.44 -24.25
N VAL A 16 14.68 9.75 -25.37
CA VAL A 16 15.15 8.36 -25.49
C VAL A 16 16.34 8.29 -26.47
N ASP A 17 17.18 7.28 -26.27
CA ASP A 17 18.23 6.93 -27.19
C ASP A 17 17.70 6.08 -28.37
N ASN A 18 18.60 5.67 -29.30
CA ASN A 18 18.25 4.83 -30.44
C ASN A 18 17.78 3.41 -30.05
N ARG A 19 17.96 2.98 -28.79
CA ARG A 19 17.48 1.73 -28.23
C ARG A 19 16.15 1.90 -27.51
N ASN A 20 15.55 3.09 -27.58
CA ASN A 20 14.34 3.49 -26.87
C ASN A 20 14.49 3.52 -25.33
N LEU A 21 15.72 3.68 -24.83
CA LEU A 21 15.99 3.84 -23.40
C LEU A 21 15.87 5.32 -23.01
N GLN A 22 15.18 5.62 -21.90
CA GLN A 22 14.95 6.98 -21.45
C GLN A 22 16.20 7.58 -20.82
N ILE A 23 16.97 8.33 -21.59
CA ILE A 23 18.22 8.96 -21.15
C ILE A 23 18.04 10.29 -20.42
N ARG A 24 16.94 11.00 -20.63
CA ARG A 24 16.59 12.23 -19.92
C ARG A 24 15.09 12.37 -19.71
N THR A 25 14.74 13.02 -18.60
CA THR A 25 13.39 13.55 -18.37
C THR A 25 13.52 15.04 -18.07
N LEU A 26 12.86 15.88 -18.87
CA LEU A 26 12.78 17.30 -18.64
C LEU A 26 11.39 17.59 -18.07
N LYS A 27 11.35 18.28 -16.93
CA LYS A 27 10.13 18.81 -16.33
C LYS A 27 10.32 20.30 -16.16
N TYR A 28 9.24 21.04 -16.19
CA TYR A 28 9.28 22.49 -16.10
C TYR A 28 8.44 22.93 -14.90
N ASN A 29 9.00 23.81 -14.07
CA ASN A 29 8.35 24.27 -12.84
C ASN A 29 8.26 25.79 -12.78
N ARG A 30 7.23 26.29 -12.13
CA ARG A 30 7.08 27.66 -11.63
C ARG A 30 6.06 27.68 -10.51
N VAL A 31 6.19 28.63 -9.60
CA VAL A 31 5.32 28.80 -8.44
C VAL A 31 4.19 29.79 -8.74
N THR A 32 4.46 30.83 -9.52
CA THR A 32 3.45 31.81 -9.99
C THR A 32 3.43 31.90 -11.50
N VAL A 33 2.36 32.47 -12.05
CA VAL A 33 2.19 32.59 -13.54
C VAL A 33 3.19 33.57 -14.13
N GLU A 34 3.61 34.56 -13.35
CA GLU A 34 4.50 35.66 -13.75
C GLU A 34 5.98 35.22 -13.71
N GLU A 35 6.32 34.17 -13.00
CA GLU A 35 7.68 33.64 -12.91
C GLU A 35 8.13 32.98 -14.21
N GLN A 36 9.42 33.06 -14.47
CA GLN A 36 10.08 32.29 -15.50
C GLN A 36 10.00 30.81 -15.16
N VAL A 37 9.88 29.96 -16.18
CA VAL A 37 9.78 28.52 -15.98
C VAL A 37 11.18 27.94 -15.78
N ASP A 38 11.39 27.28 -14.66
CA ASP A 38 12.63 26.56 -14.34
C ASP A 38 12.62 25.17 -14.99
N GLU A 39 13.76 24.76 -15.53
CA GLU A 39 13.95 23.46 -16.16
C GLU A 39 14.57 22.46 -15.17
N TYR A 40 13.92 21.32 -15.01
CA TYR A 40 14.32 20.21 -14.14
C TYR A 40 14.74 19.03 -14.99
N ILE A 41 16.05 18.77 -15.09
CA ILE A 41 16.61 17.69 -15.91
C ILE A 41 17.04 16.53 -15.04
N THR A 42 16.39 15.40 -15.23
CA THR A 42 16.84 14.10 -14.74
C THR A 42 17.59 13.38 -15.85
N ARG A 43 18.77 12.81 -15.57
CA ARG A 43 19.58 12.07 -16.54
C ARG A 43 19.81 10.63 -16.09
N ASN A 44 19.67 9.71 -17.04
CA ASN A 44 19.98 8.30 -16.85
C ASN A 44 21.10 7.87 -17.81
N THR A 45 21.96 6.96 -17.36
CA THR A 45 22.92 6.26 -18.19
C THR A 45 22.63 4.77 -18.18
N TYR A 46 22.99 4.11 -19.25
CA TYR A 46 22.73 2.68 -19.44
C TYR A 46 23.98 1.97 -19.93
N THR A 47 24.13 0.72 -19.48
CA THR A 47 25.16 -0.19 -19.98
C THR A 47 24.94 -0.50 -21.49
N LEU A 48 25.91 -1.14 -22.12
CA LEU A 48 25.75 -1.61 -23.49
C LEU A 48 24.59 -2.62 -23.63
N LEU A 49 24.29 -3.37 -22.58
CA LEU A 49 23.17 -4.33 -22.54
C LEU A 49 21.80 -3.64 -22.32
N GLY A 50 21.78 -2.34 -22.02
CA GLY A 50 20.53 -1.61 -21.74
C GLY A 50 20.12 -1.58 -20.27
N HIS A 51 20.93 -2.11 -19.35
CA HIS A 51 20.65 -2.02 -17.91
C HIS A 51 20.91 -0.60 -17.42
N LEU A 52 20.06 -0.10 -16.52
CA LEU A 52 20.22 1.22 -15.91
C LEU A 52 21.48 1.23 -15.03
N GLU A 53 22.47 2.03 -15.43
CA GLU A 53 23.76 2.17 -14.74
C GLU A 53 23.75 3.28 -13.71
N SER A 54 23.23 4.48 -14.08
CA SER A 54 23.15 5.59 -13.13
C SER A 54 22.00 6.53 -13.40
N SER A 55 21.58 7.25 -12.33
CA SER A 55 20.55 8.28 -12.40
C SER A 55 21.00 9.51 -11.61
N ILE A 56 20.76 10.70 -12.18
CA ILE A 56 21.08 12.00 -11.59
C ILE A 56 19.81 12.85 -11.56
N ASP A 57 19.49 13.41 -10.41
CA ASP A 57 18.36 14.33 -10.21
C ASP A 57 18.66 15.74 -10.76
N PRO A 58 17.66 16.64 -10.88
CA PRO A 58 17.87 17.97 -11.43
C PRO A 58 18.84 18.82 -10.62
N ARG A 59 18.93 18.67 -9.31
CA ARG A 59 19.84 19.43 -8.43
C ARG A 59 21.30 19.05 -8.68
N LEU A 60 21.61 17.76 -8.62
CA LEU A 60 22.96 17.27 -8.87
C LEU A 60 23.33 17.42 -10.36
N PHE A 61 22.36 17.29 -11.27
CA PHE A 61 22.60 17.52 -12.70
C PHE A 61 23.02 18.98 -12.97
N SER A 62 22.40 19.95 -12.35
CA SER A 62 22.79 21.37 -12.45
C SER A 62 24.23 21.61 -11.96
N LYS A 63 24.63 20.96 -10.85
CA LYS A 63 26.02 20.98 -10.36
C LYS A 63 26.99 20.25 -11.29
N TYR A 64 26.57 19.10 -11.87
CA TYR A 64 27.39 18.32 -12.81
C TYR A 64 27.78 19.11 -14.07
N GLN A 65 26.93 20.02 -14.56
CA GLN A 65 27.28 20.90 -15.69
C GLN A 65 28.40 21.90 -15.36
N GLY A 66 28.55 22.25 -14.08
CA GLY A 66 29.61 23.13 -13.59
C GLY A 66 30.89 22.39 -13.13
N ASP A 67 30.76 21.12 -12.74
CA ASP A 67 31.84 20.28 -12.21
C ASP A 67 31.66 18.81 -12.59
N ASN A 68 32.58 18.29 -13.42
CA ASN A 68 32.59 16.91 -13.89
C ASN A 68 32.83 15.85 -12.77
N HIS A 69 33.09 16.27 -11.52
CA HIS A 69 33.32 15.39 -10.37
C HIS A 69 32.06 15.09 -9.56
N THR A 70 30.88 15.58 -9.95
CA THR A 70 29.62 15.30 -9.25
C THR A 70 29.18 13.85 -9.44
N PHE A 71 28.94 13.16 -8.32
CA PHE A 71 28.45 11.78 -8.34
C PHE A 71 26.93 11.72 -8.65
N PRO A 72 26.46 10.67 -9.35
CA PRO A 72 25.04 10.46 -9.54
C PRO A 72 24.33 10.16 -8.21
N ASN A 73 23.02 10.42 -8.12
CA ASN A 73 22.21 10.04 -6.95
C ASN A 73 22.30 8.54 -6.69
N ILE A 74 22.29 7.75 -7.74
CA ILE A 74 22.42 6.31 -7.68
C ILE A 74 23.25 5.77 -8.83
N ARG A 75 24.12 4.81 -8.53
CA ARG A 75 24.86 4.01 -9.51
C ARG A 75 24.66 2.55 -9.21
N ARG A 76 24.42 1.74 -10.26
CA ARG A 76 24.18 0.31 -10.18
C ARG A 76 25.21 -0.47 -10.97
N PHE A 77 25.66 -1.54 -10.39
CA PHE A 77 26.51 -2.54 -11.06
C PHE A 77 25.73 -3.84 -11.08
N THR A 78 25.35 -4.27 -12.27
CA THR A 78 24.48 -5.43 -12.46
C THR A 78 25.24 -6.63 -13.02
N SER A 79 24.77 -7.84 -12.71
CA SER A 79 25.16 -9.06 -13.40
C SER A 79 24.63 -9.04 -14.85
N LEU A 80 25.04 -10.06 -15.65
CA LEU A 80 24.47 -10.26 -17.00
C LEU A 80 22.96 -10.58 -16.98
N ARG A 81 22.44 -10.97 -15.83
CA ARG A 81 20.99 -11.24 -15.59
C ARG A 81 20.24 -10.04 -15.02
N GLU A 82 20.90 -8.87 -14.92
CA GLU A 82 20.34 -7.64 -14.34
C GLU A 82 20.20 -7.65 -12.80
N GLU A 83 20.74 -8.69 -12.11
CA GLU A 83 20.79 -8.69 -10.65
C GLU A 83 21.70 -7.56 -10.15
N GLU A 84 21.26 -6.78 -9.15
CA GLU A 84 22.04 -5.67 -8.60
C GLU A 84 23.15 -6.21 -7.68
N LEU A 85 24.37 -6.30 -8.19
CA LEU A 85 25.55 -6.76 -7.42
C LEU A 85 26.08 -5.66 -6.50
N ARG A 86 25.99 -4.39 -6.92
CA ARG A 86 26.38 -3.25 -6.10
C ARG A 86 25.53 -2.06 -6.48
N THR A 87 25.04 -1.38 -5.47
CA THR A 87 24.31 -0.11 -5.60
C THR A 87 25.01 0.94 -4.75
N GLU A 88 25.36 2.08 -5.35
CA GLU A 88 25.91 3.25 -4.66
C GLU A 88 24.86 4.34 -4.67
N SER A 89 24.48 4.83 -3.50
CA SER A 89 23.51 5.91 -3.32
C SER A 89 24.12 7.03 -2.50
N VAL A 90 23.92 8.27 -2.92
CA VAL A 90 24.36 9.44 -2.15
C VAL A 90 23.57 9.57 -0.83
N ASP A 91 22.36 9.06 -0.80
CA ASP A 91 21.46 9.11 0.37
C ASP A 91 21.68 7.91 1.31
N ALA A 92 21.70 6.68 0.77
CA ALA A 92 21.71 5.43 1.53
C ALA A 92 23.09 4.73 1.56
N GLY A 93 24.12 5.31 0.93
CA GLY A 93 25.44 4.74 0.86
C GLY A 93 25.56 3.55 -0.10
N SER A 94 26.52 2.66 0.12
CA SER A 94 26.82 1.53 -0.78
C SER A 94 26.25 0.22 -0.24
N LYS A 95 25.58 -0.55 -1.09
CA LYS A 95 25.11 -1.91 -0.81
C LYS A 95 25.71 -2.87 -1.85
N ILE A 96 26.19 -4.04 -1.39
CA ILE A 96 26.74 -5.10 -2.24
C ILE A 96 25.94 -6.36 -1.98
N GLY A 97 25.58 -7.11 -3.04
CA GLY A 97 24.82 -8.35 -2.92
C GLY A 97 25.37 -9.46 -3.80
N LEU A 98 25.27 -10.69 -3.33
CA LEU A 98 25.59 -11.90 -4.07
C LEU A 98 24.34 -12.78 -4.16
N PHE A 99 24.18 -13.39 -5.31
CA PHE A 99 23.02 -14.23 -5.63
C PHE A 99 23.48 -15.64 -6.01
N ASN A 100 22.64 -16.62 -5.74
CA ASN A 100 22.85 -17.97 -6.22
C ASN A 100 22.42 -18.13 -7.69
N ILE A 101 22.56 -19.34 -8.24
CA ILE A 101 22.21 -19.65 -9.63
C ILE A 101 20.70 -19.47 -9.92
N GLU A 102 19.85 -19.49 -8.90
CA GLU A 102 18.41 -19.26 -9.00
C GLU A 102 18.04 -17.76 -8.91
N GLY A 103 19.03 -16.87 -8.68
CA GLY A 103 18.82 -15.44 -8.47
C GLY A 103 18.38 -15.08 -7.05
N LYS A 104 18.44 -16.00 -6.08
CA LYS A 104 18.16 -15.73 -4.67
C LYS A 104 19.37 -15.11 -3.98
N SER A 105 19.14 -14.10 -3.14
CA SER A 105 20.21 -13.49 -2.34
C SER A 105 20.77 -14.51 -1.36
N ILE A 106 22.10 -14.63 -1.31
CA ILE A 106 22.81 -15.49 -0.38
C ILE A 106 23.70 -14.72 0.57
N TRP A 107 24.08 -13.51 0.20
CA TRP A 107 24.89 -12.62 1.02
C TRP A 107 24.71 -11.18 0.53
N PHE A 108 24.70 -10.24 1.46
CA PHE A 108 24.83 -8.84 1.16
C PHE A 108 25.51 -8.08 2.31
N MET A 109 26.04 -6.91 1.97
CA MET A 109 26.62 -5.97 2.92
C MET A 109 26.06 -4.58 2.67
N ASP A 110 25.61 -3.92 3.71
CA ASP A 110 25.10 -2.55 3.66
C ASP A 110 26.21 -1.49 3.85
N ALA A 111 25.84 -0.22 3.82
CA ALA A 111 26.78 0.88 3.96
C ALA A 111 27.38 1.01 5.38
N ASN A 112 26.73 0.46 6.39
CA ASN A 112 27.24 0.39 7.77
C ASN A 112 28.19 -0.79 8.00
N ASN A 113 28.54 -1.51 6.92
CA ASN A 113 29.34 -2.75 6.95
C ASN A 113 28.68 -3.89 7.76
N THR A 114 27.36 -3.90 7.78
CA THR A 114 26.60 -5.06 8.27
C THR A 114 26.59 -6.13 7.18
N GLU A 115 27.22 -7.25 7.46
CA GLU A 115 27.19 -8.44 6.58
C GLU A 115 25.96 -9.28 6.92
N THR A 116 25.15 -9.62 5.93
CA THR A 116 24.01 -10.54 6.08
C THR A 116 24.24 -11.75 5.19
N SER A 117 24.20 -12.95 5.77
CA SER A 117 24.28 -14.24 5.07
C SER A 117 22.95 -14.96 5.18
N ILE A 118 22.52 -15.54 4.06
CA ILE A 118 21.22 -16.17 3.93
C ILE A 118 21.40 -17.63 3.54
N GLU A 119 20.84 -18.54 4.32
CA GLU A 119 20.87 -19.97 4.06
C GLU A 119 19.54 -20.46 3.51
N HIS A 120 19.62 -21.35 2.53
CA HIS A 120 18.48 -21.98 1.90
C HIS A 120 18.60 -23.52 2.02
N ASP A 121 17.46 -24.20 2.05
CA ASP A 121 17.43 -25.67 1.99
C ASP A 121 17.66 -26.19 0.55
N LEU A 122 17.64 -27.52 0.40
CA LEU A 122 17.90 -28.17 -0.89
C LEU A 122 16.86 -27.86 -1.98
N ILE A 123 15.67 -27.41 -1.58
CA ILE A 123 14.60 -26.97 -2.51
C ILE A 123 14.50 -25.46 -2.60
N GLY A 124 15.50 -24.75 -2.04
CA GLY A 124 15.65 -23.31 -2.18
C GLY A 124 14.76 -22.47 -1.25
N ARG A 125 14.20 -23.04 -0.16
CA ARG A 125 13.46 -22.26 0.84
C ARG A 125 14.42 -21.67 1.86
N LEU A 126 14.11 -20.48 2.37
CA LEU A 126 14.89 -19.78 3.38
C LEU A 126 14.85 -20.55 4.71
N VAL A 127 16.02 -20.84 5.30
CA VAL A 127 16.13 -21.55 6.58
C VAL A 127 16.81 -20.75 7.68
N ALA A 128 17.71 -19.82 7.35
CA ALA A 128 18.35 -18.96 8.33
C ALA A 128 18.84 -17.65 7.73
N VAL A 129 18.89 -16.62 8.58
CA VAL A 129 19.55 -15.34 8.30
C VAL A 129 20.52 -15.04 9.41
N PHE A 130 21.76 -14.77 9.02
CA PHE A 130 22.85 -14.40 9.92
C PHE A 130 23.28 -12.97 9.63
N GLU A 131 23.51 -12.21 10.69
CA GLU A 131 23.99 -10.84 10.61
C GLU A 131 25.28 -10.69 11.40
N LYS A 132 26.21 -9.90 10.86
CA LYS A 132 27.49 -9.60 11.49
C LYS A 132 27.81 -8.12 11.33
N GLN A 133 27.95 -7.42 12.43
CA GLN A 133 28.42 -6.03 12.43
C GLN A 133 29.95 -5.97 12.34
N GLU A 134 30.48 -4.82 11.90
CA GLU A 134 31.92 -4.57 11.73
C GLU A 134 32.76 -4.95 12.97
N ASN A 135 32.22 -4.73 14.19
CA ASN A 135 32.91 -4.96 15.47
C ASN A 135 32.70 -6.37 16.03
N GLN A 136 31.94 -7.24 15.36
CA GLN A 136 31.65 -8.59 15.85
C GLN A 136 32.60 -9.62 15.22
N GLU A 137 33.11 -10.53 16.05
CA GLU A 137 33.97 -11.62 15.56
C GLU A 137 33.17 -12.70 14.79
N ARG A 138 31.95 -12.96 15.25
CA ARG A 138 31.07 -14.03 14.70
C ARG A 138 29.72 -13.52 14.29
N PRO A 139 29.14 -14.03 13.21
CA PRO A 139 27.79 -13.72 12.83
C PRO A 139 26.79 -14.26 13.87
N GLN A 140 25.70 -13.53 14.08
CA GLN A 140 24.58 -13.93 14.93
C GLN A 140 23.40 -14.36 14.09
N CYS A 141 22.77 -15.48 14.44
CA CYS A 141 21.59 -15.96 13.75
C CYS A 141 20.38 -15.14 14.19
N ARG A 142 19.86 -14.30 13.32
CA ARG A 142 18.71 -13.44 13.59
C ARG A 142 17.38 -14.11 13.31
N ASP A 143 17.35 -14.97 12.28
CA ASP A 143 16.14 -15.66 11.86
C ASP A 143 16.39 -17.16 11.68
N ARG A 144 15.38 -17.95 12.06
CA ARG A 144 15.26 -19.37 11.74
C ARG A 144 13.86 -19.69 11.25
N PHE A 145 13.81 -20.42 10.16
CA PHE A 145 12.55 -20.80 9.49
C PHE A 145 12.40 -22.32 9.54
N ILE A 146 11.28 -22.77 10.08
CA ILE A 146 10.96 -24.20 10.24
C ILE A 146 9.69 -24.49 9.43
N TYR A 147 9.79 -25.47 8.54
CA TYR A 147 8.69 -25.91 7.69
C TYR A 147 8.00 -27.15 8.25
N GLY A 148 6.76 -27.35 7.83
CA GLY A 148 5.83 -28.24 8.52
C GLY A 148 5.85 -29.72 8.11
N GLU A 149 6.76 -30.16 7.24
CA GLU A 149 6.75 -31.55 6.72
C GLU A 149 6.91 -32.59 7.83
N ASN A 150 7.70 -32.26 8.88
CA ASN A 150 8.02 -33.15 9.99
C ASN A 150 7.17 -32.90 11.24
N GLU A 151 6.16 -32.04 11.14
CA GLU A 151 5.28 -31.74 12.26
C GLU A 151 4.30 -32.90 12.50
N ARG A 152 3.92 -33.08 13.75
CA ARG A 152 2.83 -33.97 14.09
C ARG A 152 1.54 -33.48 13.45
N ASP A 153 0.77 -34.38 12.83
CA ASP A 153 -0.48 -34.08 12.17
C ASP A 153 -0.35 -33.05 11.00
N ALA A 154 0.83 -33.03 10.32
CA ALA A 154 1.14 -32.10 9.26
C ALA A 154 0.08 -32.06 8.15
N HIS A 155 -0.39 -33.24 7.71
CA HIS A 155 -1.44 -33.34 6.70
C HIS A 155 -2.82 -32.85 7.18
N ALA A 156 -3.18 -33.16 8.43
CA ALA A 156 -4.49 -32.78 9.00
C ALA A 156 -4.64 -31.28 9.18
N ASN A 157 -3.52 -30.58 9.38
CA ASN A 157 -3.46 -29.12 9.59
C ASN A 157 -2.91 -28.35 8.38
N ASN A 158 -2.73 -29.00 7.22
CA ASN A 158 -2.19 -28.41 5.99
C ASN A 158 -0.82 -27.74 6.19
N LEU A 159 0.08 -28.35 7.00
CA LEU A 159 1.39 -27.76 7.32
C LEU A 159 2.49 -28.10 6.31
N CYS A 160 2.30 -29.13 5.49
CA CYS A 160 3.33 -29.58 4.53
C CYS A 160 3.67 -28.45 3.55
N GLY A 161 4.97 -28.14 3.43
CA GLY A 161 5.45 -27.04 2.58
C GLY A 161 5.27 -25.63 3.16
N GLN A 162 4.53 -25.49 4.25
CA GLN A 162 4.24 -24.21 4.89
C GLN A 162 5.29 -23.88 5.95
N LEU A 163 5.55 -22.56 6.13
CA LEU A 163 6.34 -22.04 7.24
C LEU A 163 5.54 -22.14 8.52
N VAL A 164 5.93 -23.04 9.44
CA VAL A 164 5.18 -23.30 10.68
C VAL A 164 5.74 -22.58 11.88
N ARG A 165 7.07 -22.36 11.95
CA ARG A 165 7.69 -21.55 12.98
C ARG A 165 8.74 -20.63 12.39
N HIS A 166 8.66 -19.38 12.79
CA HIS A 166 9.66 -18.37 12.48
C HIS A 166 10.17 -17.80 13.81
N TYR A 167 11.43 -18.07 14.09
CA TYR A 167 12.16 -17.41 15.17
C TYR A 167 12.79 -16.17 14.58
N ASP A 168 12.36 -15.00 15.02
CA ASP A 168 12.72 -13.71 14.45
C ASP A 168 13.36 -12.77 15.49
N THR A 169 13.57 -11.51 15.13
CA THR A 169 14.20 -10.51 16.00
C THR A 169 13.35 -10.09 17.20
N ALA A 170 12.05 -10.41 17.23
CA ALA A 170 11.15 -10.12 18.33
C ALA A 170 10.71 -11.38 19.12
N GLY A 171 11.12 -12.58 18.69
CA GLY A 171 10.79 -13.83 19.38
C GLY A 171 10.40 -14.94 18.42
N ARG A 172 9.26 -15.61 18.66
CA ARG A 172 8.79 -16.72 17.85
C ARG A 172 7.35 -16.48 17.37
N SER A 173 7.11 -16.62 16.07
CA SER A 173 5.80 -16.78 15.48
C SER A 173 5.59 -18.24 15.08
N GLN A 174 4.46 -18.83 15.45
CA GLN A 174 4.11 -20.21 15.13
C GLN A 174 2.70 -20.29 14.53
N THR A 175 2.58 -20.84 13.32
CA THR A 175 1.28 -21.13 12.69
C THR A 175 0.94 -22.60 12.92
N LYS A 176 -0.18 -22.89 13.55
CA LYS A 176 -0.59 -24.24 13.96
C LYS A 176 -1.49 -24.92 12.93
N SER A 177 -2.16 -24.17 12.07
CA SER A 177 -3.01 -24.71 11.01
C SER A 177 -3.19 -23.70 9.88
N PHE A 178 -3.38 -24.23 8.67
CA PHE A 178 -3.67 -23.46 7.46
C PHE A 178 -4.96 -23.94 6.82
N SER A 179 -5.64 -23.06 6.06
CA SER A 179 -6.71 -23.44 5.16
C SER A 179 -6.16 -24.25 3.98
N LEU A 180 -7.02 -24.85 3.19
CA LEU A 180 -6.62 -25.54 1.93
C LEU A 180 -5.94 -24.60 0.93
N SER A 181 -6.23 -23.30 0.99
CA SER A 181 -5.57 -22.26 0.17
C SER A 181 -4.27 -21.70 0.78
N GLY A 182 -3.78 -22.29 1.88
CA GLY A 182 -2.55 -21.85 2.55
C GLY A 182 -2.67 -20.58 3.39
N ILE A 183 -3.90 -20.16 3.75
CA ILE A 183 -4.12 -19.01 4.64
C ILE A 183 -4.01 -19.49 6.10
N PRO A 184 -3.25 -18.80 6.97
CA PRO A 184 -3.17 -19.13 8.39
C PRO A 184 -4.54 -19.09 9.07
N LEU A 185 -4.88 -20.14 9.82
CA LEU A 185 -6.12 -20.23 10.62
C LEU A 185 -5.85 -19.99 12.11
N TYR A 186 -4.65 -20.30 12.56
CA TYR A 186 -4.28 -20.18 13.96
C TYR A 186 -2.79 -19.87 14.09
N GLN A 187 -2.47 -18.77 14.74
CA GLN A 187 -1.10 -18.33 14.96
C GLN A 187 -0.84 -18.01 16.43
N SER A 188 0.34 -18.34 16.92
CA SER A 188 0.83 -18.06 18.26
C SER A 188 2.07 -17.19 18.18
N ARG A 189 2.12 -16.10 18.94
CA ARG A 189 3.29 -15.24 19.08
C ARG A 189 3.86 -15.38 20.49
N GLN A 190 5.19 -15.59 20.63
CA GLN A 190 5.92 -15.44 21.88
C GLN A 190 7.02 -14.41 21.70
N LEU A 191 7.21 -13.56 22.69
CA LEU A 191 8.22 -12.51 22.67
C LEU A 191 9.55 -13.01 23.20
N LEU A 192 10.62 -12.24 22.96
CA LEU A 192 11.88 -12.41 23.66
C LEU A 192 11.71 -12.04 25.13
N LYS A 193 12.31 -12.83 26.04
CA LYS A 193 12.32 -12.60 27.48
C LYS A 193 13.07 -11.32 27.84
N ASN A 194 14.18 -11.05 27.17
CA ASN A 194 14.94 -9.82 27.30
C ASN A 194 14.85 -9.01 26.00
N ILE A 195 14.11 -7.92 26.04
CA ILE A 195 13.88 -7.06 24.88
C ILE A 195 15.05 -6.12 24.56
N ASP A 196 15.97 -5.92 25.49
CA ASP A 196 17.18 -5.08 25.28
C ASP A 196 18.31 -5.85 24.60
N GLU A 197 18.23 -7.20 24.53
CA GLU A 197 19.24 -8.05 23.91
C GLU A 197 18.80 -8.49 22.51
N PRO A 198 19.65 -8.31 21.50
CA PRO A 198 19.36 -8.81 20.17
C PRO A 198 19.24 -10.34 20.12
N SER A 199 18.27 -10.88 19.38
CA SER A 199 18.09 -12.32 19.19
C SER A 199 19.34 -13.00 18.61
N ASN A 200 19.60 -14.23 19.07
CA ASN A 200 20.62 -15.08 18.45
C ASN A 200 20.19 -16.55 18.49
N TRP A 201 19.58 -17.01 17.41
CA TRP A 201 19.08 -18.39 17.25
C TRP A 201 20.21 -19.30 16.76
N SER A 202 21.21 -19.54 17.62
CA SER A 202 22.41 -20.34 17.31
C SER A 202 22.10 -21.78 16.90
N ALA A 203 23.13 -22.54 16.51
CA ALA A 203 22.99 -23.88 15.97
C ALA A 203 22.57 -24.97 16.99
N ASP A 204 22.46 -24.64 18.30
CA ASP A 204 22.23 -25.63 19.38
C ASP A 204 20.84 -26.28 19.37
N GLY A 205 19.91 -25.76 18.52
CA GLY A 205 18.61 -26.35 18.24
C GLY A 205 17.46 -25.75 19.03
N GLN A 206 16.22 -26.12 18.65
CA GLN A 206 14.98 -25.52 19.16
C GLN A 206 14.79 -25.69 20.68
N SER A 207 15.37 -26.72 21.31
CA SER A 207 15.23 -26.95 22.74
C SER A 207 15.90 -25.85 23.57
N THR A 208 16.98 -25.25 23.07
CA THR A 208 17.70 -24.16 23.75
C THR A 208 17.11 -22.80 23.42
N TRP A 209 16.48 -22.65 22.25
CA TRP A 209 15.89 -21.37 21.86
C TRP A 209 14.66 -21.00 22.70
N ILE A 210 13.97 -21.99 23.26
CA ILE A 210 12.81 -21.77 24.14
C ILE A 210 13.20 -20.98 25.39
N ASP A 211 14.44 -21.11 25.87
CA ASP A 211 14.91 -20.41 27.07
C ASP A 211 15.05 -18.89 26.86
N PHE A 212 15.13 -18.43 25.59
CA PHE A 212 15.15 -17.01 25.23
C PHE A 212 13.76 -16.39 25.11
N LEU A 213 12.70 -17.22 25.10
CA LEU A 213 11.33 -16.76 24.93
C LEU A 213 10.67 -16.51 26.29
N ASP A 214 9.77 -15.53 26.32
CA ASP A 214 8.86 -15.31 27.44
C ASP A 214 7.93 -16.52 27.63
N ALA A 215 7.40 -16.68 28.83
CA ALA A 215 6.45 -17.74 29.13
C ALA A 215 5.10 -17.51 28.44
N ASP A 216 4.72 -16.24 28.24
CA ASP A 216 3.44 -15.87 27.67
C ASP A 216 3.39 -16.11 26.15
N ALA A 217 2.32 -16.76 25.71
CA ALA A 217 2.01 -16.98 24.30
C ALA A 217 0.71 -16.27 23.93
N TYR A 218 0.73 -15.52 22.84
CA TYR A 218 -0.38 -14.74 22.34
C TYR A 218 -0.99 -15.44 21.13
N ASP A 219 -2.13 -16.07 21.32
CA ASP A 219 -2.81 -16.88 20.31
C ASP A 219 -3.89 -16.07 19.57
N THR A 220 -3.85 -16.07 18.27
CA THR A 220 -4.86 -15.44 17.40
C THR A 220 -5.40 -16.46 16.42
N SER A 221 -6.70 -16.47 16.18
CA SER A 221 -7.33 -17.37 15.22
C SER A 221 -8.27 -16.62 14.25
N TRP A 222 -8.38 -17.15 13.04
CA TRP A 222 -9.19 -16.57 11.97
C TRP A 222 -10.10 -17.59 11.32
N GLN A 223 -11.23 -17.11 10.83
CA GLN A 223 -12.13 -17.86 9.98
C GLN A 223 -12.30 -17.12 8.67
N TYR A 224 -12.36 -17.88 7.58
CA TYR A 224 -12.48 -17.34 6.23
C TYR A 224 -13.66 -17.98 5.52
N ASP A 225 -14.26 -17.24 4.58
CA ASP A 225 -15.23 -17.79 3.67
C ASP A 225 -14.55 -18.59 2.53
N VAL A 226 -15.36 -19.17 1.66
CA VAL A 226 -14.88 -19.96 0.51
C VAL A 226 -14.04 -19.15 -0.51
N HIS A 227 -14.11 -17.81 -0.43
CA HIS A 227 -13.33 -16.90 -1.27
C HIS A 227 -12.06 -16.40 -0.59
N GLY A 228 -11.75 -16.90 0.62
CA GLY A 228 -10.61 -16.48 1.42
C GLY A 228 -10.79 -15.14 2.13
N LYS A 229 -12.02 -14.63 2.27
CA LYS A 229 -12.31 -13.40 3.00
C LYS A 229 -12.48 -13.70 4.49
N LYS A 230 -11.82 -12.91 5.34
CA LYS A 230 -11.87 -13.05 6.79
C LYS A 230 -13.26 -12.72 7.32
N THR A 231 -13.98 -13.73 7.82
CA THR A 231 -15.31 -13.59 8.41
C THR A 231 -15.30 -13.42 9.91
N ALA A 232 -14.28 -13.98 10.60
CA ALA A 232 -14.11 -13.81 12.03
C ALA A 232 -12.63 -13.81 12.42
N GLN A 233 -12.33 -13.13 13.52
CA GLN A 233 -11.03 -13.14 14.18
C GLN A 233 -11.25 -13.20 15.68
N ILE A 234 -10.54 -14.11 16.36
CA ILE A 234 -10.42 -14.13 17.82
C ILE A 234 -9.00 -13.72 18.16
N ASP A 235 -8.85 -12.63 18.89
CA ASP A 235 -7.55 -12.11 19.29
C ASP A 235 -6.96 -12.86 20.49
N ALA A 236 -5.74 -12.48 20.89
CA ALA A 236 -5.00 -13.16 21.96
C ALA A 236 -5.63 -13.02 23.37
N LYS A 237 -6.62 -12.17 23.52
CA LYS A 237 -7.39 -12.00 24.77
C LYS A 237 -8.80 -12.61 24.67
N GLY A 238 -9.11 -13.28 23.57
CA GLY A 238 -10.40 -13.95 23.34
C GLY A 238 -11.53 -13.04 22.87
N ASN A 239 -11.22 -11.82 22.45
CA ASN A 239 -12.20 -10.92 21.86
C ASN A 239 -12.53 -11.35 20.42
N LEU A 240 -13.79 -11.36 20.04
CA LEU A 240 -14.28 -11.81 18.74
C LEU A 240 -14.73 -10.63 17.89
N GLN A 241 -14.13 -10.50 16.73
CA GLN A 241 -14.59 -9.62 15.66
C GLN A 241 -15.22 -10.44 14.53
N THR A 242 -16.39 -10.03 14.03
CA THR A 242 -17.05 -10.66 12.87
C THR A 242 -17.35 -9.66 11.78
N VAL A 243 -17.21 -10.11 10.53
CA VAL A 243 -17.46 -9.30 9.32
C VAL A 243 -18.41 -10.05 8.41
N THR A 244 -19.46 -9.39 7.96
CA THR A 244 -20.33 -9.91 6.91
C THR A 244 -20.09 -9.15 5.62
N TYR A 245 -20.22 -9.85 4.49
CA TYR A 245 -19.95 -9.30 3.18
C TYR A 245 -21.22 -9.27 2.32
N ASN A 246 -21.25 -8.36 1.35
CA ASN A 246 -22.28 -8.36 0.32
C ASN A 246 -21.93 -9.39 -0.78
N VAL A 247 -22.80 -9.55 -1.76
CA VAL A 247 -22.61 -10.53 -2.86
C VAL A 247 -21.38 -10.23 -3.75
N VAL A 248 -20.88 -8.99 -3.73
CA VAL A 248 -19.67 -8.59 -4.47
C VAL A 248 -18.41 -8.82 -3.60
N GLY A 249 -18.61 -9.18 -2.32
CA GLY A 249 -17.52 -9.43 -1.38
C GLY A 249 -16.96 -8.17 -0.72
N GLN A 250 -17.71 -7.10 -0.65
CA GLN A 250 -17.36 -5.91 0.13
C GLN A 250 -17.96 -6.01 1.54
N PRO A 251 -17.30 -5.49 2.59
CA PRO A 251 -17.83 -5.47 3.94
C PRO A 251 -19.22 -4.83 3.99
N LYS A 252 -20.18 -5.49 4.63
CA LYS A 252 -21.58 -5.03 4.75
C LYS A 252 -21.91 -4.59 6.15
N ALA A 253 -21.48 -5.38 7.13
CA ALA A 253 -21.65 -5.06 8.55
C ALA A 253 -20.54 -5.70 9.38
N VAL A 254 -20.32 -5.19 10.56
CA VAL A 254 -19.28 -5.58 11.49
C VAL A 254 -19.80 -5.61 12.89
N SER A 255 -19.48 -6.67 13.60
CA SER A 255 -19.77 -6.81 15.02
C SER A 255 -18.51 -7.12 15.81
N PHE A 256 -18.56 -6.84 17.08
CA PHE A 256 -17.48 -7.11 18.04
C PHE A 256 -18.05 -7.62 19.36
N THR A 257 -17.36 -8.60 19.92
CA THR A 257 -17.70 -9.15 21.24
C THR A 257 -16.47 -9.12 22.13
N LEU A 258 -16.45 -8.28 23.13
CA LEU A 258 -15.44 -8.30 24.18
C LEU A 258 -15.59 -9.60 24.97
N GLN A 259 -14.47 -10.23 25.34
CA GLN A 259 -14.51 -11.51 26.06
C GLN A 259 -15.45 -11.46 27.29
N GLY A 260 -16.40 -12.38 27.34
CA GLY A 260 -17.39 -12.47 28.45
C GLY A 260 -18.54 -11.47 28.37
N GLN A 261 -18.63 -10.67 27.31
CA GLN A 261 -19.68 -9.68 27.12
C GLN A 261 -20.63 -10.05 25.96
N THR A 262 -21.64 -9.23 25.74
CA THR A 262 -22.59 -9.35 24.63
C THR A 262 -22.06 -8.69 23.38
N GLU A 263 -22.42 -9.25 22.23
CA GLU A 263 -22.07 -8.71 20.91
C GLU A 263 -22.54 -7.26 20.73
N GLN A 264 -21.67 -6.42 20.21
CA GLN A 264 -21.92 -5.02 19.86
C GLN A 264 -21.81 -4.83 18.36
N SER A 265 -22.78 -4.15 17.75
CA SER A 265 -22.67 -3.77 16.35
C SER A 265 -21.74 -2.55 16.21
N ILE A 266 -20.69 -2.69 15.42
CA ILE A 266 -19.69 -1.65 15.17
C ILE A 266 -20.05 -0.83 13.93
N ALA A 267 -20.40 -1.51 12.84
CA ALA A 267 -20.98 -0.94 11.65
C ALA A 267 -22.24 -1.75 11.31
N LYS A 268 -23.41 -1.12 11.42
CA LYS A 268 -24.70 -1.77 11.16
C LYS A 268 -24.88 -2.03 9.67
N ARG A 269 -24.45 -1.08 8.85
CA ARG A 269 -24.64 -1.13 7.41
C ARG A 269 -23.60 -0.28 6.68
N ILE A 270 -23.02 -0.83 5.64
CA ILE A 270 -22.14 -0.15 4.69
C ILE A 270 -22.73 -0.32 3.30
N GLU A 271 -22.97 0.79 2.62
CA GLU A 271 -23.54 0.83 1.27
C GLU A 271 -22.52 1.39 0.29
N TYR A 272 -22.54 0.85 -0.92
CA TYR A 272 -21.60 1.19 -1.99
C TYR A 272 -22.34 1.68 -3.22
N ASN A 273 -21.73 2.61 -3.96
CA ASN A 273 -22.20 3.01 -5.27
C ASN A 273 -21.84 1.96 -6.35
N ALA A 274 -22.28 2.17 -7.59
CA ALA A 274 -21.99 1.26 -8.70
C ALA A 274 -20.49 1.17 -9.06
N ALA A 275 -19.68 2.18 -8.71
CA ALA A 275 -18.23 2.16 -8.85
C ALA A 275 -17.53 1.41 -7.72
N GLY A 276 -18.30 0.88 -6.75
CA GLY A 276 -17.79 0.16 -5.58
C GLY A 276 -17.26 1.06 -4.47
N GLN A 277 -17.45 2.38 -4.51
CA GLN A 277 -17.03 3.31 -3.47
C GLN A 277 -18.09 3.37 -2.35
N VAL A 278 -17.64 3.51 -1.09
CA VAL A 278 -18.55 3.66 0.05
C VAL A 278 -19.41 4.91 -0.15
N GLN A 279 -20.73 4.76 -0.15
CA GLN A 279 -21.69 5.84 -0.29
C GLN A 279 -22.31 6.23 1.05
N ARG A 280 -22.51 5.24 1.93
CA ARG A 280 -23.14 5.45 3.22
C ARG A 280 -22.67 4.42 4.23
N THR A 281 -22.42 4.86 5.45
CA THR A 281 -22.10 3.99 6.59
C THR A 281 -22.96 4.36 7.78
N GLU A 282 -23.64 3.39 8.37
CA GLU A 282 -24.33 3.51 9.64
C GLU A 282 -23.52 2.81 10.72
N SER A 283 -22.95 3.58 11.63
CA SER A 283 -22.13 3.09 12.75
C SER A 283 -22.97 2.57 13.90
N GLY A 284 -22.37 1.72 14.76
CA GLY A 284 -23.02 1.15 15.94
C GLY A 284 -23.49 2.21 16.93
N ASN A 285 -22.74 3.29 17.06
CA ASN A 285 -23.09 4.44 17.93
C ASN A 285 -24.10 5.43 17.31
N GLY A 286 -24.76 5.06 16.22
CA GLY A 286 -25.83 5.86 15.59
C GLY A 286 -25.35 6.98 14.68
N ILE A 287 -24.03 7.04 14.42
CA ILE A 287 -23.49 8.00 13.44
C ILE A 287 -23.81 7.51 12.02
N LEU A 288 -24.28 8.43 11.20
CA LEU A 288 -24.45 8.26 9.77
C LEU A 288 -23.40 9.07 9.03
N THR A 289 -22.56 8.38 8.26
CA THR A 289 -21.59 8.99 7.35
C THR A 289 -22.08 8.84 5.92
N GLU A 290 -22.18 9.94 5.19
CA GLU A 290 -22.60 10.00 3.79
C GLU A 290 -21.49 10.57 2.91
N TYR A 291 -21.25 9.95 1.76
CA TYR A 291 -20.24 10.34 0.80
C TYR A 291 -20.91 10.69 -0.53
N THR A 292 -20.55 11.83 -1.12
CA THR A 292 -21.00 12.23 -2.45
C THR A 292 -19.79 12.34 -3.36
N TYR A 293 -19.87 11.70 -4.52
CA TYR A 293 -18.80 11.68 -5.51
C TYR A 293 -19.21 12.42 -6.77
N GLU A 294 -18.25 13.03 -7.45
CA GLU A 294 -18.46 13.64 -8.76
C GLU A 294 -18.69 12.53 -9.81
N GLU A 295 -19.77 12.60 -10.56
CA GLU A 295 -20.16 11.55 -11.51
C GLU A 295 -19.10 11.29 -12.60
N SER A 296 -18.47 12.36 -13.10
CA SER A 296 -17.51 12.27 -14.22
C SER A 296 -16.13 11.77 -13.81
N THR A 297 -15.65 12.10 -12.62
CA THR A 297 -14.28 11.82 -12.17
C THR A 297 -14.19 10.85 -11.02
N GLN A 298 -15.33 10.52 -10.42
CA GLN A 298 -15.43 9.67 -9.22
C GLN A 298 -14.65 10.22 -8.00
N ARG A 299 -14.39 11.55 -7.96
CA ARG A 299 -13.73 12.21 -6.83
C ARG A 299 -14.73 12.48 -5.71
N LEU A 300 -14.26 12.40 -4.47
CA LEU A 300 -15.07 12.74 -3.30
C LEU A 300 -15.36 14.25 -3.27
N MET A 301 -16.61 14.62 -3.42
CA MET A 301 -17.06 16.03 -3.37
C MET A 301 -17.50 16.44 -1.96
N ARG A 302 -18.12 15.51 -1.23
CA ARG A 302 -18.63 15.79 0.11
C ARG A 302 -18.55 14.58 0.99
N LYS A 303 -18.18 14.79 2.26
CA LYS A 303 -18.28 13.81 3.34
C LYS A 303 -19.03 14.45 4.50
N LYS A 304 -20.16 13.86 4.89
CA LYS A 304 -21.02 14.37 5.96
C LYS A 304 -21.22 13.33 7.04
N ASP A 305 -20.94 13.71 8.28
CA ASP A 305 -21.12 12.89 9.47
C ASP A 305 -22.19 13.52 10.37
N SER A 306 -23.23 12.75 10.70
CA SER A 306 -24.37 13.23 11.50
C SER A 306 -24.84 12.19 12.50
N ARG A 307 -25.35 12.64 13.64
CA ARG A 307 -25.99 11.82 14.66
C ARG A 307 -27.49 12.14 14.79
N GLU A 308 -28.27 11.16 15.20
CA GLU A 308 -29.68 11.36 15.51
C GLU A 308 -29.81 11.84 16.96
N LEU A 309 -30.56 12.94 17.15
CA LEU A 309 -30.93 13.47 18.47
C LEU A 309 -32.22 12.81 18.96
N SER A 310 -32.42 12.83 20.27
CA SER A 310 -33.68 12.34 20.92
C SER A 310 -34.95 12.99 20.36
N SER A 311 -34.83 14.15 19.73
CA SER A 311 -35.93 14.86 19.05
C SER A 311 -36.27 14.33 17.65
N GLY A 312 -35.54 13.32 17.14
CA GLY A 312 -35.69 12.83 15.77
C GLY A 312 -35.00 13.71 14.72
N LYS A 313 -34.39 14.84 15.12
CA LYS A 313 -33.57 15.67 14.23
C LYS A 313 -32.14 15.12 14.18
N ARG A 314 -31.49 15.35 13.05
CA ARG A 314 -30.04 15.02 12.89
C ARG A 314 -29.19 16.24 13.20
N ASP A 315 -28.23 16.05 14.08
CA ASP A 315 -27.16 17.00 14.39
C ASP A 315 -25.95 16.69 13.51
N VAL A 316 -25.44 17.67 12.78
CA VAL A 316 -24.32 17.51 11.86
C VAL A 316 -23.04 17.82 12.62
N LEU A 317 -22.18 16.79 12.77
CA LEU A 317 -20.92 16.90 13.49
C LEU A 317 -19.80 17.42 12.60
N GLN A 318 -19.83 17.03 11.31
CA GLN A 318 -18.81 17.36 10.33
C GLN A 318 -19.42 17.30 8.93
N ASP A 319 -19.10 18.27 8.07
CA ASP A 319 -19.63 18.35 6.70
C ASP A 319 -18.58 18.96 5.79
N TYR A 320 -17.71 18.12 5.25
CA TYR A 320 -16.60 18.54 4.41
C TYR A 320 -16.97 18.60 2.93
N TYR A 321 -16.74 19.76 2.34
CA TYR A 321 -16.77 20.00 0.90
C TYR A 321 -15.37 20.13 0.34
N TYR A 322 -15.10 19.43 -0.77
CA TYR A 322 -13.81 19.38 -1.44
C TYR A 322 -13.91 20.07 -2.80
N GLU A 323 -13.06 21.06 -3.03
CA GLU A 323 -12.90 21.72 -4.33
C GLU A 323 -11.61 21.25 -4.97
N TYR A 324 -11.69 20.84 -6.23
CA TYR A 324 -10.55 20.29 -6.97
C TYR A 324 -10.08 21.19 -8.10
N GLY A 325 -8.80 21.19 -8.37
CA GLY A 325 -8.22 21.69 -9.61
C GLY A 325 -8.45 20.71 -10.78
N PRO A 326 -8.19 21.14 -12.02
CA PRO A 326 -8.40 20.31 -13.22
C PRO A 326 -7.66 18.97 -13.19
N VAL A 327 -6.49 18.92 -12.55
CA VAL A 327 -5.65 17.70 -12.43
C VAL A 327 -5.99 16.84 -11.23
N GLY A 328 -6.95 17.28 -10.38
CA GLY A 328 -7.42 16.55 -9.21
C GLY A 328 -6.72 16.90 -7.91
N ASN A 329 -5.91 17.93 -7.85
CA ASN A 329 -5.43 18.45 -6.58
C ASN A 329 -6.55 19.17 -5.84
N ILE A 330 -6.66 18.93 -4.52
CA ILE A 330 -7.61 19.62 -3.65
C ILE A 330 -7.15 21.07 -3.49
N LEU A 331 -8.01 22.01 -3.81
CA LEU A 331 -7.76 23.44 -3.70
C LEU A 331 -8.33 24.03 -2.43
N SER A 332 -9.43 23.49 -1.95
CA SER A 332 -9.99 23.86 -0.66
C SER A 332 -10.80 22.73 -0.03
N ILE A 333 -10.88 22.78 1.30
CA ILE A 333 -11.73 21.92 2.12
C ILE A 333 -12.51 22.85 3.07
N THR A 334 -13.83 22.86 2.97
CA THR A 334 -14.69 23.65 3.82
C THR A 334 -15.51 22.73 4.71
N ASN A 335 -15.58 23.00 6.03
CA ASN A 335 -16.47 22.29 6.94
C ASN A 335 -17.73 23.11 7.18
N GLU A 336 -18.83 22.80 6.51
CA GLU A 336 -20.09 23.53 6.64
C GLU A 336 -20.85 23.28 7.96
N ALA A 337 -20.43 22.30 8.75
CA ALA A 337 -20.99 22.07 10.09
C ALA A 337 -20.50 23.11 11.10
N ASP A 338 -19.33 23.71 10.89
CA ASP A 338 -18.78 24.72 11.77
C ASP A 338 -19.21 26.15 11.35
N SER A 339 -19.60 26.98 12.28
CA SER A 339 -19.95 28.37 12.01
C SER A 339 -18.71 29.25 11.86
N VAL A 340 -18.82 30.29 11.05
CA VAL A 340 -17.85 31.39 10.98
C VAL A 340 -17.75 32.04 12.36
N ARG A 341 -16.53 32.33 12.80
CA ARG A 341 -16.25 32.95 14.11
C ARG A 341 -15.53 34.28 13.91
N PHE A 342 -15.59 35.13 14.94
CA PHE A 342 -14.88 36.40 14.94
C PHE A 342 -14.00 36.47 16.20
N PHE A 343 -12.69 36.60 16.00
CA PHE A 343 -11.73 36.71 17.09
C PHE A 343 -10.62 37.70 16.71
N ARG A 344 -10.23 38.61 17.60
CA ARG A 344 -9.19 39.62 17.36
C ARG A 344 -9.37 40.43 16.08
N ASN A 345 -10.59 40.87 15.82
CA ASN A 345 -10.97 41.61 14.59
C ASN A 345 -10.72 40.84 13.27
N GLN A 346 -10.65 39.52 13.34
CA GLN A 346 -10.53 38.65 12.16
C GLN A 346 -11.77 37.78 12.04
N MET A 347 -12.25 37.61 10.81
CA MET A 347 -13.20 36.57 10.45
C MET A 347 -12.45 35.28 10.27
N ILE A 348 -12.93 34.23 10.94
CA ILE A 348 -12.29 32.90 10.94
C ILE A 348 -13.29 31.91 10.36
N GLU A 349 -13.00 31.51 9.14
CA GLU A 349 -13.80 30.54 8.41
C GLU A 349 -13.32 29.12 8.65
N PRO A 350 -14.21 28.12 8.71
CA PRO A 350 -13.83 26.72 8.79
C PRO A 350 -13.40 26.19 7.40
N LYS A 351 -12.52 26.91 6.74
CA LYS A 351 -12.04 26.65 5.39
C LYS A 351 -10.52 26.55 5.36
N ARG A 352 -10.00 25.51 4.75
CA ARG A 352 -8.57 25.31 4.45
C ARG A 352 -8.37 25.49 2.94
N GLN A 353 -7.33 26.22 2.55
CA GLN A 353 -7.03 26.47 1.13
C GLN A 353 -5.58 26.10 0.83
N TYR A 354 -5.34 25.62 -0.39
CA TYR A 354 -4.06 25.09 -0.82
C TYR A 354 -3.68 25.61 -2.20
N THR A 355 -2.39 25.89 -2.39
CA THR A 355 -1.85 26.22 -3.71
C THR A 355 -0.65 25.31 -4.01
N TYR A 356 -0.45 25.04 -5.29
CA TYR A 356 0.56 24.11 -5.78
C TYR A 356 1.39 24.77 -6.88
N ASP A 357 2.65 24.32 -7.02
CA ASP A 357 3.48 24.66 -8.17
C ASP A 357 3.09 23.84 -9.42
N ALA A 358 3.82 24.04 -10.53
CA ALA A 358 3.57 23.33 -11.77
C ALA A 358 3.95 21.84 -11.73
N LEU A 359 4.72 21.40 -10.73
CA LEU A 359 5.02 19.98 -10.44
C LEU A 359 4.06 19.37 -9.41
N TYR A 360 3.01 20.13 -9.02
CA TYR A 360 1.99 19.74 -8.04
C TYR A 360 2.51 19.60 -6.60
N GLN A 361 3.65 20.21 -6.24
CA GLN A 361 4.12 20.30 -4.87
C GLN A 361 3.32 21.39 -4.14
N LEU A 362 3.01 21.18 -2.85
CA LEU A 362 2.29 22.15 -2.04
C LEU A 362 3.15 23.39 -1.77
N VAL A 363 2.72 24.56 -2.21
CA VAL A 363 3.43 25.83 -2.03
C VAL A 363 2.90 26.63 -0.87
N SER A 364 1.59 26.65 -0.69
CA SER A 364 1.00 27.36 0.45
C SER A 364 -0.26 26.69 0.96
N SER A 365 -0.53 26.94 2.21
CA SER A 365 -1.73 26.50 2.92
C SER A 365 -2.23 27.63 3.82
N SER A 366 -3.55 27.74 3.95
CA SER A 366 -4.21 28.57 4.95
C SER A 366 -5.35 27.83 5.61
N GLY A 367 -5.69 28.25 6.82
CA GLY A 367 -6.76 27.68 7.62
C GLY A 367 -6.85 28.34 8.97
N ARG A 368 -7.34 27.59 9.96
CA ARG A 368 -7.42 28.09 11.35
C ARG A 368 -6.56 27.24 12.29
N GLU A 369 -6.15 27.85 13.37
CA GLU A 369 -5.41 27.20 14.47
C GLU A 369 -5.83 27.77 15.84
N ALA A 370 -5.51 27.06 16.92
CA ALA A 370 -5.80 27.51 18.27
C ALA A 370 -4.82 28.62 18.70
N ASP A 371 -5.36 29.74 19.21
CA ASP A 371 -4.54 30.87 19.69
C ASP A 371 -3.64 30.49 20.87
N SER A 372 -4.04 29.52 21.68
CA SER A 372 -3.26 29.00 22.82
C SER A 372 -1.97 28.31 22.45
N PHE A 373 -1.82 27.89 21.18
CA PHE A 373 -0.60 27.18 20.71
C PHE A 373 0.61 28.10 20.46
N ARG A 374 0.50 29.39 20.76
CA ARG A 374 1.60 30.36 20.63
C ARG A 374 2.91 29.99 21.33
N GLN A 375 2.82 29.25 22.43
CA GLN A 375 3.98 28.95 23.29
C GLN A 375 4.67 27.63 22.95
N GLN A 376 4.13 26.85 21.99
CA GLN A 376 4.63 25.51 21.69
C GLN A 376 5.71 25.54 20.60
N GLN A 377 6.84 26.22 20.90
CA GLN A 377 7.95 26.34 19.93
C GLN A 377 9.04 25.28 20.11
N SER A 378 9.03 24.48 21.18
CA SER A 378 10.02 23.41 21.41
C SER A 378 9.49 22.07 20.91
N TYR A 379 10.26 21.41 20.07
CA TYR A 379 10.00 20.05 19.60
C TYR A 379 10.91 19.05 20.34
N PRO A 380 10.43 17.82 20.57
CA PRO A 380 9.03 17.38 20.51
C PRO A 380 8.21 18.08 21.58
N SER A 381 7.19 18.82 21.21
CA SER A 381 6.31 19.47 22.15
C SER A 381 5.10 18.59 22.42
N LEU A 382 4.87 18.25 23.68
CA LEU A 382 3.62 17.68 24.11
C LEU A 382 2.54 18.76 24.02
N ILE A 383 1.75 18.72 22.92
CA ILE A 383 0.59 19.56 22.78
C ILE A 383 -0.48 19.02 23.74
N THR A 384 -0.96 19.88 24.65
CA THR A 384 -2.10 19.56 25.51
C THR A 384 -3.38 20.04 24.85
N PRO A 385 -4.45 19.24 24.88
CA PRO A 385 -5.72 19.66 24.32
C PRO A 385 -6.34 20.79 25.15
N ILE A 386 -7.06 21.68 24.47
CA ILE A 386 -7.91 22.69 25.09
C ILE A 386 -9.34 22.17 25.26
N PRO A 387 -10.20 22.76 26.12
CA PRO A 387 -11.59 22.35 26.27
C PRO A 387 -12.36 22.40 24.94
N LEU A 388 -13.37 21.54 24.75
CA LEU A 388 -14.19 21.46 23.52
C LEU A 388 -14.96 22.76 23.20
N ASP A 389 -15.33 23.54 24.21
CA ASP A 389 -16.05 24.80 24.09
C ASP A 389 -15.13 26.01 23.85
N ASP A 390 -13.81 25.83 23.87
CA ASP A 390 -12.88 26.91 23.52
C ASP A 390 -13.02 27.28 22.04
N SER A 391 -13.29 28.56 21.80
CA SER A 391 -13.54 29.11 20.48
C SER A 391 -12.46 30.08 20.01
N GLN A 392 -11.33 30.15 20.69
CA GLN A 392 -10.26 31.10 20.42
C GLN A 392 -9.36 30.59 19.28
N TYR A 393 -9.85 30.75 18.07
CA TYR A 393 -9.11 30.42 16.86
C TYR A 393 -8.56 31.69 16.21
N VAL A 394 -7.47 31.53 15.49
CA VAL A 394 -6.88 32.54 14.60
C VAL A 394 -6.63 31.93 13.24
N ASN A 395 -6.59 32.78 12.21
CA ASN A 395 -6.18 32.34 10.88
C ASN A 395 -4.67 32.08 10.84
N TYR A 396 -4.27 31.00 10.17
CA TYR A 396 -2.87 30.78 9.84
C TYR A 396 -2.63 30.82 8.32
N PHE A 397 -1.40 31.09 7.97
CA PHE A 397 -0.88 30.96 6.60
C PHE A 397 0.52 30.34 6.66
N GLU A 398 0.71 29.25 5.90
CA GLU A 398 2.00 28.60 5.71
C GLU A 398 2.47 28.69 4.26
N LYS A 399 3.78 28.87 4.07
CA LYS A 399 4.45 28.86 2.76
C LYS A 399 5.63 27.90 2.81
N TYR A 400 5.73 27.09 1.77
CA TYR A 400 6.76 26.05 1.60
C TYR A 400 7.62 26.36 0.39
N SER A 401 8.94 26.12 0.51
CA SER A 401 9.89 26.27 -0.59
C SER A 401 10.73 25.02 -0.73
N TYR A 402 11.00 24.63 -1.95
CA TYR A 402 11.71 23.40 -2.29
C TYR A 402 12.91 23.68 -3.19
N ASP A 403 13.96 22.83 -3.10
CA ASP A 403 15.05 22.81 -4.04
C ASP A 403 14.70 21.98 -5.31
N LEU A 404 15.63 21.91 -6.27
CA LEU A 404 15.44 21.18 -7.53
C LEU A 404 15.28 19.67 -7.37
N ALA A 405 15.68 19.08 -6.21
CA ALA A 405 15.47 17.68 -5.87
C ALA A 405 14.16 17.45 -5.10
N GLY A 406 13.42 18.53 -4.80
CA GLY A 406 12.20 18.51 -4.00
C GLY A 406 12.44 18.38 -2.51
N ASN A 407 13.64 18.71 -2.00
CA ASN A 407 13.82 18.86 -0.57
C ASN A 407 13.13 20.14 -0.10
N MET A 408 12.34 20.08 0.98
CA MET A 408 11.84 21.28 1.63
C MET A 408 13.03 22.03 2.26
N VAL A 409 13.27 23.27 1.80
CA VAL A 409 14.37 24.11 2.31
C VAL A 409 13.87 25.15 3.30
N GLN A 410 12.59 25.54 3.20
CA GLN A 410 12.00 26.53 4.09
C GLN A 410 10.52 26.31 4.30
N LEU A 411 10.08 26.47 5.55
CA LEU A 411 8.69 26.59 5.98
C LEU A 411 8.52 27.92 6.70
N SER A 412 7.62 28.78 6.22
CA SER A 412 7.25 30.04 6.87
C SER A 412 5.82 29.94 7.36
N HIS A 413 5.60 30.24 8.64
CA HIS A 413 4.31 30.20 9.30
C HIS A 413 3.93 31.57 9.85
N LYS A 414 2.68 31.97 9.67
CA LYS A 414 2.07 33.17 10.23
C LYS A 414 0.70 32.82 10.78
N GLY A 415 0.47 33.04 12.07
CA GLY A 415 -0.77 32.75 12.75
C GLY A 415 -0.75 33.19 14.20
N ALA A 416 -1.11 32.31 15.12
CA ALA A 416 -0.96 32.51 16.57
C ALA A 416 0.50 32.82 16.94
N SER A 417 1.43 32.21 16.24
CA SER A 417 2.86 32.54 16.28
C SER A 417 3.37 32.88 14.88
N GLN A 418 4.56 33.49 14.82
CA GLN A 418 5.21 33.76 13.55
C GLN A 418 6.64 33.24 13.59
N TYR A 419 6.96 32.34 12.65
CA TYR A 419 8.31 31.76 12.54
C TYR A 419 8.63 31.37 11.10
N THR A 420 9.93 31.24 10.86
CA THR A 420 10.46 30.65 9.63
C THR A 420 11.46 29.57 10.01
N LYS A 421 11.24 28.36 9.54
CA LYS A 421 12.13 27.21 9.71
C LYS A 421 12.89 26.99 8.43
N GLY A 422 14.21 26.97 8.51
CA GLY A 422 15.10 26.58 7.42
C GLY A 422 15.59 25.15 7.62
N ILE A 423 15.81 24.45 6.54
CA ILE A 423 16.42 23.12 6.51
C ILE A 423 17.70 23.23 5.69
N HIS A 424 18.81 22.83 6.29
CA HIS A 424 20.07 22.68 5.60
C HIS A 424 20.12 21.33 4.91
N ILE A 425 20.26 21.34 3.58
CA ILE A 425 20.41 20.14 2.76
C ILE A 425 21.88 20.00 2.38
N ASP A 426 22.41 18.79 2.50
CA ASP A 426 23.76 18.48 2.08
C ASP A 426 23.96 18.72 0.59
N ASP A 427 25.14 19.22 0.24
CA ASP A 427 25.46 19.62 -1.14
C ASP A 427 25.49 18.44 -2.12
N THR A 428 25.77 17.25 -1.66
CA THR A 428 25.99 16.05 -2.48
C THR A 428 24.90 14.98 -2.32
N SER A 429 24.03 15.12 -1.33
CA SER A 429 22.96 14.17 -1.03
C SER A 429 21.66 14.90 -0.66
N ASN A 430 20.57 14.15 -0.46
CA ASN A 430 19.31 14.70 0.04
C ASN A 430 19.23 14.64 1.58
N ARG A 431 20.34 14.38 2.28
CA ARG A 431 20.41 14.45 3.74
C ARG A 431 20.17 15.87 4.20
N GLY A 432 19.38 16.08 5.22
CA GLY A 432 19.03 17.42 5.67
C GLY A 432 18.69 17.47 7.14
N ILE A 433 19.04 18.59 7.77
CA ILE A 433 18.83 18.84 9.20
C ILE A 433 18.18 20.20 9.40
N TRP A 434 17.53 20.38 10.53
CA TRP A 434 16.97 21.67 10.91
C TRP A 434 18.06 22.73 11.11
N LYS A 435 17.89 23.88 10.46
CA LYS A 435 18.74 25.06 10.64
C LYS A 435 18.44 25.73 11.99
N GLN A 436 19.30 25.49 12.99
CA GLN A 436 19.14 26.08 14.31
C GLN A 436 19.96 27.38 14.48
N LYS A 437 21.08 27.52 13.77
CA LYS A 437 22.00 28.65 13.79
C LYS A 437 22.46 29.01 12.37
N ASP A 438 23.09 30.17 12.21
CA ASP A 438 23.61 30.59 10.89
C ASP A 438 24.86 29.81 10.45
N GLU A 439 25.59 29.18 11.37
CA GLU A 439 26.69 28.28 11.03
C GLU A 439 26.14 27.02 10.39
N ILE A 440 26.65 26.68 9.21
CA ILE A 440 26.29 25.42 8.50
C ILE A 440 27.21 24.33 9.05
N PRO A 441 26.68 23.40 9.88
CA PRO A 441 27.47 22.26 10.31
C PRO A 441 27.72 21.30 9.14
N ASN A 442 28.75 20.45 9.26
CA ASN A 442 28.92 19.36 8.32
C ASN A 442 27.76 18.37 8.47
N ILE A 443 26.85 18.34 7.50
CA ILE A 443 25.60 17.55 7.57
C ILE A 443 25.90 16.05 7.66
N ALA A 444 26.99 15.59 7.04
CA ALA A 444 27.40 14.18 7.09
C ALA A 444 27.60 13.65 8.52
N ASP A 445 27.97 14.51 9.48
CA ASP A 445 28.20 14.11 10.87
C ASP A 445 26.90 13.72 11.60
N PHE A 446 25.75 14.20 11.10
CA PHE A 446 24.42 13.91 11.66
C PHE A 446 23.78 12.63 11.13
N PHE A 447 24.42 11.97 10.18
CA PHE A 447 23.94 10.74 9.58
C PHE A 447 25.00 9.63 9.71
N ASP A 448 24.56 8.38 9.75
CA ASP A 448 25.45 7.25 9.57
C ASP A 448 25.75 7.00 8.07
N ARG A 449 26.55 5.97 7.76
CA ARG A 449 26.93 5.66 6.39
C ARG A 449 25.72 5.24 5.53
N ALA A 450 24.73 4.56 6.13
CA ALA A 450 23.50 4.16 5.46
C ALA A 450 22.46 5.29 5.33
N GLY A 451 22.77 6.49 5.82
CA GLY A 451 21.91 7.65 5.74
C GLY A 451 20.86 7.77 6.85
N ASN A 452 20.97 6.99 7.89
CA ASN A 452 20.09 7.11 9.05
C ASN A 452 20.51 8.31 9.89
N GLN A 453 19.54 9.14 10.31
CA GLN A 453 19.81 10.29 11.14
C GLN A 453 20.21 9.86 12.55
N LYS A 454 21.33 10.38 13.09
CA LYS A 454 21.87 10.00 14.42
C LYS A 454 21.23 10.73 15.58
N ASN A 455 20.68 11.91 15.34
CA ASN A 455 20.08 12.73 16.40
C ASN A 455 18.72 13.25 15.93
N LEU A 456 17.69 13.06 16.75
CA LEU A 456 16.36 13.60 16.47
C LEU A 456 16.38 15.13 16.50
N LEU A 457 16.96 15.67 17.57
CA LEU A 457 17.30 17.08 17.77
C LEU A 457 18.69 17.13 18.45
N GLN A 458 19.27 18.31 18.57
CA GLN A 458 20.52 18.47 19.29
C GLN A 458 20.39 17.95 20.74
N GLY A 459 21.20 16.96 21.09
CA GLY A 459 21.19 16.31 22.41
C GLY A 459 20.18 15.19 22.59
N ILE A 460 19.50 14.75 21.52
CA ILE A 460 18.57 13.60 21.54
C ILE A 460 19.08 12.55 20.55
N PRO A 461 20.04 11.69 20.95
CA PRO A 461 20.61 10.68 20.08
C PRO A 461 19.63 9.55 19.78
N MET A 462 19.77 9.00 18.57
CA MET A 462 19.03 7.86 18.04
C MET A 462 19.97 6.72 17.75
N GLU A 463 19.48 5.49 17.97
CA GLU A 463 20.19 4.25 17.67
C GLU A 463 19.41 3.45 16.63
N TRP A 464 20.17 2.82 15.74
CA TRP A 464 19.65 2.02 14.64
C TRP A 464 20.15 0.59 14.75
N ASP A 465 19.28 -0.37 14.42
CA ASP A 465 19.64 -1.76 14.42
C ASP A 465 20.44 -2.17 13.14
N THR A 466 20.78 -3.45 13.04
CA THR A 466 21.51 -4.04 11.91
C THR A 466 20.74 -3.99 10.58
N ARG A 467 19.43 -3.72 10.62
CA ARG A 467 18.53 -3.62 9.46
C ARG A 467 18.18 -2.19 9.10
N ASN A 468 18.87 -1.21 9.72
CA ASN A 468 18.61 0.22 9.56
C ASN A 468 17.21 0.63 10.02
N GLN A 469 16.68 -0.05 11.06
CA GLN A 469 15.42 0.30 11.73
C GLN A 469 15.73 1.07 13.02
N LEU A 470 14.94 2.12 13.31
CA LEU A 470 15.10 2.90 14.52
C LEU A 470 14.80 2.03 15.75
N CYS A 471 15.81 1.69 16.53
CA CYS A 471 15.63 0.82 17.70
C CYS A 471 15.54 1.59 19.03
N ARG A 472 16.11 2.82 19.11
CA ARG A 472 16.06 3.62 20.35
C ARG A 472 16.19 5.11 20.09
N VAL A 473 15.45 5.90 20.88
CA VAL A 473 15.61 7.36 21.00
C VAL A 473 15.85 7.70 22.45
N ASN A 474 17.01 8.30 22.75
CA ASN A 474 17.36 8.75 24.12
C ASN A 474 16.83 10.17 24.33
N MET A 475 15.64 10.29 24.95
CA MET A 475 14.92 11.56 25.12
C MET A 475 15.58 12.50 26.12
N VAL A 476 16.18 11.95 27.18
CA VAL A 476 16.94 12.70 28.20
C VAL A 476 18.21 11.91 28.52
N LEU A 477 19.36 12.52 28.29
CA LEU A 477 20.66 11.97 28.68
C LEU A 477 20.97 12.31 30.15
N ARG A 478 21.44 11.31 30.91
CA ARG A 478 21.80 11.41 32.31
C ARG A 478 23.24 10.90 32.51
N GLU A 479 24.03 11.61 33.33
CA GLU A 479 25.44 11.21 33.58
C GLU A 479 25.58 10.05 34.57
N LYS A 480 24.61 9.90 35.49
CA LYS A 480 24.74 8.97 36.62
C LYS A 480 23.59 7.97 36.77
N GLU A 481 22.62 8.06 35.94
CA GLU A 481 21.39 7.25 35.94
C GLU A 481 21.02 6.83 34.53
N ASP A 482 20.12 5.86 34.41
CA ASP A 482 19.58 5.47 33.11
C ASP A 482 18.88 6.63 32.40
N ASN A 483 19.07 6.72 31.10
CA ASN A 483 18.44 7.71 30.24
C ASN A 483 16.91 7.51 30.17
N ASP A 484 16.18 8.63 30.02
CA ASP A 484 14.80 8.50 29.54
C ASP A 484 14.87 8.13 28.07
N LYS A 485 14.27 7.00 27.71
CA LYS A 485 14.39 6.43 26.36
C LYS A 485 13.08 5.84 25.86
N GLU A 486 12.89 5.85 24.56
CA GLU A 486 11.88 5.04 23.88
C GLU A 486 12.58 4.04 22.98
N SER A 487 12.26 2.75 23.13
CA SER A 487 12.86 1.63 22.41
C SER A 487 11.82 0.88 21.59
N TYR A 488 12.26 0.32 20.47
CA TYR A 488 11.39 -0.38 19.53
C TYR A 488 12.00 -1.72 19.13
N ILE A 489 11.16 -2.74 19.00
CA ILE A 489 11.54 -4.07 18.52
C ILE A 489 10.63 -4.44 17.37
N TYR A 490 11.21 -4.94 16.30
CA TYR A 490 10.55 -5.31 15.07
C TYR A 490 10.65 -6.82 14.84
N ASP A 491 9.70 -7.37 14.11
CA ASP A 491 9.84 -8.69 13.52
C ASP A 491 10.73 -8.63 12.26
N SER A 492 10.96 -9.78 11.65
CA SER A 492 11.80 -9.86 10.45
C SER A 492 11.23 -9.22 9.21
N SER A 493 9.93 -8.94 9.19
CA SER A 493 9.29 -8.16 8.12
C SER A 493 9.37 -6.64 8.35
N GLY A 494 9.97 -6.21 9.43
CA GLY A 494 10.14 -4.80 9.76
C GLY A 494 8.95 -4.18 10.46
N ILE A 495 7.98 -4.97 10.90
CA ILE A 495 6.81 -4.48 11.64
C ILE A 495 7.11 -4.43 13.13
N ARG A 496 6.76 -3.32 13.76
CA ARG A 496 6.97 -3.09 15.19
C ARG A 496 6.10 -4.01 16.03
N ILE A 497 6.74 -4.81 16.89
CA ILE A 497 6.09 -5.76 17.80
C ILE A 497 6.07 -5.24 19.23
N VAL A 498 7.11 -4.54 19.66
CA VAL A 498 7.16 -3.96 21.01
C VAL A 498 7.64 -2.51 20.94
N LYS A 499 6.99 -1.66 21.74
CA LYS A 499 7.45 -0.31 22.07
C LYS A 499 7.54 -0.18 23.57
N GLN A 500 8.65 0.36 24.06
CA GLN A 500 8.86 0.59 25.48
C GLN A 500 9.38 2.01 25.71
N ASN A 501 8.66 2.78 26.55
CA ASN A 501 9.07 4.12 26.96
C ASN A 501 9.46 4.09 28.44
N ILE A 502 10.69 4.43 28.77
CA ILE A 502 11.21 4.49 30.13
C ILE A 502 11.47 5.93 30.50
N ARG A 503 10.90 6.38 31.60
CA ARG A 503 11.05 7.74 32.14
C ARG A 503 11.39 7.69 33.60
N LYS A 504 12.41 8.43 33.99
CA LYS A 504 12.78 8.59 35.39
C LYS A 504 11.94 9.72 36.01
N THR A 505 11.27 9.41 37.11
CA THR A 505 10.63 10.41 37.97
C THR A 505 11.50 10.66 39.20
N ASN A 506 11.14 11.67 40.03
CA ASN A 506 11.96 12.01 41.20
C ASN A 506 12.26 10.81 42.11
N ASN A 507 11.33 9.86 42.26
CA ASN A 507 11.42 8.77 43.24
C ASN A 507 11.28 7.37 42.66
N SER A 508 10.99 7.25 41.35
CA SER A 508 10.74 5.96 40.71
C SER A 508 11.00 6.01 39.19
N THR A 509 11.12 4.87 38.58
CA THR A 509 11.13 4.73 37.12
C THR A 509 9.74 4.34 36.64
N GLN A 510 9.22 5.04 35.65
CA GLN A 510 8.01 4.67 34.95
C GLN A 510 8.38 3.99 33.65
N THR A 511 7.81 2.81 33.41
CA THR A 511 7.98 2.04 32.18
C THR A 511 6.60 1.84 31.53
N ASP A 512 6.42 2.37 30.35
CA ASP A 512 5.23 2.15 29.51
C ASP A 512 5.60 1.17 28.41
N THR A 513 5.03 -0.03 28.40
CA THR A 513 5.28 -1.06 27.38
C THR A 513 4.02 -1.28 26.53
N THR A 514 4.16 -1.35 25.24
CA THR A 514 3.10 -1.70 24.29
C THR A 514 3.55 -2.89 23.45
N VAL A 515 2.76 -3.96 23.45
CA VAL A 515 2.90 -5.12 22.58
C VAL A 515 1.85 -5.05 21.49
N TYR A 516 2.28 -5.12 20.23
CA TYR A 516 1.42 -5.08 19.05
C TYR A 516 1.14 -6.48 18.53
N LEU A 517 -0.13 -6.85 18.52
CA LEU A 517 -0.66 -8.13 18.05
C LEU A 517 -1.73 -7.87 16.97
N PRO A 518 -2.16 -8.88 16.21
CA PRO A 518 -3.20 -8.67 15.21
C PRO A 518 -4.49 -8.07 15.79
N ASN A 519 -4.78 -6.80 15.44
CA ASN A 519 -5.90 -5.99 15.92
C ASN A 519 -5.95 -5.74 17.42
N LEU A 520 -4.88 -6.00 18.17
CA LEU A 520 -4.81 -5.85 19.63
C LEU A 520 -3.49 -5.22 20.05
N GLU A 521 -3.53 -4.20 20.87
CA GLU A 521 -2.37 -3.68 21.58
C GLU A 521 -2.53 -3.97 23.08
N LEU A 522 -1.51 -4.56 23.68
CA LEU A 522 -1.42 -4.75 25.13
C LEU A 522 -0.51 -3.66 25.69
N ARG A 523 -1.08 -2.75 26.48
CA ARG A 523 -0.36 -1.63 27.06
C ARG A 523 -0.28 -1.79 28.57
N THR A 524 0.94 -1.80 29.10
CA THR A 524 1.19 -1.83 30.54
C THR A 524 1.96 -0.61 30.94
N ARG A 525 1.55 0.01 32.05
CA ARG A 525 2.34 1.05 32.73
C ARG A 525 2.75 0.52 34.08
N GLN A 526 4.05 0.57 34.32
CA GLN A 526 4.67 0.17 35.57
C GLN A 526 5.37 1.35 36.22
N THR A 527 5.20 1.53 37.53
CA THR A 527 5.89 2.55 38.32
C THR A 527 6.66 1.86 39.44
N GLY A 528 7.99 1.81 39.34
CA GLY A 528 8.81 0.89 40.11
C GLY A 528 8.41 -0.55 39.81
N ASP A 529 8.07 -1.34 40.85
CA ASP A 529 7.66 -2.73 40.70
C ASP A 529 6.13 -2.90 40.55
N ASN A 530 5.36 -1.81 40.61
CA ASN A 530 3.89 -1.88 40.58
C ASN A 530 3.33 -1.58 39.20
N ILE A 531 2.47 -2.49 38.68
CA ILE A 531 1.65 -2.21 37.49
C ILE A 531 0.55 -1.23 37.92
N THR A 532 0.57 -0.05 37.32
CA THR A 532 -0.40 1.04 37.59
C THR A 532 -1.46 1.13 36.50
N GLU A 533 -1.22 0.55 35.33
CA GLU A 533 -2.20 0.46 34.25
C GLU A 533 -1.97 -0.82 33.44
N ASN A 534 -3.05 -1.53 33.14
CA ASN A 534 -3.07 -2.69 32.25
C ASN A 534 -4.25 -2.54 31.29
N LEU A 535 -3.95 -2.23 30.03
CA LEU A 535 -4.93 -1.79 29.04
C LEU A 535 -4.83 -2.64 27.77
N GLN A 536 -5.94 -3.19 27.34
CA GLN A 536 -6.14 -3.71 25.99
C GLN A 536 -6.69 -2.60 25.09
N VAL A 537 -6.05 -2.36 23.94
CA VAL A 537 -6.57 -1.50 22.88
C VAL A 537 -6.89 -2.37 21.67
N ILE A 538 -8.17 -2.65 21.47
CA ILE A 538 -8.63 -3.45 20.35
C ILE A 538 -8.97 -2.51 19.20
N THR A 539 -8.35 -2.71 18.04
CA THR A 539 -8.60 -1.90 16.83
C THR A 539 -9.48 -2.69 15.86
N LEU A 540 -10.64 -2.14 15.54
CA LEU A 540 -11.61 -2.71 14.61
C LEU A 540 -11.54 -1.91 13.31
N ASP A 541 -10.62 -2.29 12.44
CA ASP A 541 -10.40 -1.63 11.16
C ASP A 541 -10.97 -2.47 10.02
N ILE A 542 -12.08 -1.97 9.45
CA ILE A 542 -12.73 -2.57 8.29
C ILE A 542 -12.97 -1.52 7.20
N GLY A 543 -12.13 -0.49 7.27
CA GLY A 543 -12.14 0.57 6.29
C GLY A 543 -13.08 1.74 6.60
N VAL A 544 -14.18 1.62 7.35
CA VAL A 544 -15.04 2.76 7.75
C VAL A 544 -16.11 2.31 8.73
N PRO A 545 -16.27 2.93 9.90
CA PRO A 545 -15.32 3.77 10.63
C PRO A 545 -14.26 2.92 11.33
N GLN A 546 -13.08 3.51 11.58
CA GLN A 546 -12.11 2.90 12.48
C GLN A 546 -12.61 3.05 13.92
N VAL A 547 -12.71 1.93 14.64
CA VAL A 547 -13.16 1.93 16.04
C VAL A 547 -12.09 1.31 16.91
N ARG A 548 -11.80 1.95 18.03
CA ARG A 548 -10.92 1.42 19.07
C ARG A 548 -11.72 1.17 20.33
N VAL A 549 -11.51 0.02 20.96
CA VAL A 549 -12.09 -0.32 22.25
C VAL A 549 -10.97 -0.32 23.29
N LEU A 550 -11.13 0.48 24.33
CA LEU A 550 -10.22 0.56 25.46
C LEU A 550 -10.80 -0.28 26.60
N HIS A 551 -10.13 -1.38 26.92
CA HIS A 551 -10.53 -2.27 28.03
C HIS A 551 -9.41 -2.37 29.06
N TRP A 552 -9.63 -1.86 30.28
CA TRP A 552 -8.67 -1.94 31.38
C TRP A 552 -8.90 -3.20 32.19
N GLU A 553 -7.83 -3.95 32.41
CA GLU A 553 -7.82 -5.12 33.27
C GLU A 553 -7.57 -4.71 34.73
N ASN A 554 -8.07 -5.51 35.68
CA ASN A 554 -7.79 -5.38 37.13
C ASN A 554 -8.16 -3.99 37.70
N GLU A 555 -9.21 -3.37 37.22
CA GLU A 555 -9.67 -2.05 37.67
C GLU A 555 -8.60 -0.95 37.63
N THR A 556 -7.70 -1.02 36.63
CA THR A 556 -6.60 -0.08 36.49
C THR A 556 -6.95 1.17 35.65
N GLN A 557 -8.24 1.35 35.31
CA GLN A 557 -8.68 2.51 34.53
C GLN A 557 -8.44 3.82 35.30
N PRO A 558 -8.03 4.90 34.59
CA PRO A 558 -7.84 6.18 35.21
C PRO A 558 -9.16 6.80 35.66
N ASN A 559 -9.09 7.62 36.72
CA ASN A 559 -10.25 8.34 37.22
C ASN A 559 -10.89 9.20 36.13
N GLY A 560 -12.21 9.13 36.00
CA GLY A 560 -12.97 9.91 35.01
C GLY A 560 -13.15 9.25 33.65
N ILE A 561 -12.64 8.02 33.44
CA ILE A 561 -12.93 7.19 32.28
C ILE A 561 -13.65 5.92 32.74
N SER A 562 -14.77 5.60 32.09
CA SER A 562 -15.41 4.30 32.28
C SER A 562 -14.66 3.21 31.55
N ASN A 563 -14.58 2.00 32.10
CA ASN A 563 -14.04 0.86 31.41
C ASN A 563 -14.86 0.54 30.15
N ASP A 564 -14.28 -0.24 29.23
CA ASP A 564 -14.88 -0.64 27.95
C ASP A 564 -15.27 0.56 27.07
N GLN A 565 -14.38 1.53 26.99
CA GLN A 565 -14.64 2.75 26.22
C GLN A 565 -14.48 2.51 24.70
N TYR A 566 -15.60 2.55 23.97
CA TYR A 566 -15.61 2.54 22.50
C TYR A 566 -15.30 3.94 21.96
N ARG A 567 -14.33 4.03 21.04
CA ARG A 567 -13.91 5.27 20.37
C ARG A 567 -14.07 5.13 18.88
N TYR A 568 -15.06 5.80 18.33
CA TYR A 568 -15.33 5.86 16.90
C TYR A 568 -14.56 7.04 16.31
N SER A 569 -13.58 6.74 15.44
CA SER A 569 -12.81 7.77 14.75
C SER A 569 -13.49 8.17 13.45
N ILE A 570 -13.79 9.46 13.31
CA ILE A 570 -14.23 10.05 12.05
C ILE A 570 -13.01 10.69 11.40
N ASN A 571 -12.57 10.09 10.30
CA ASN A 571 -11.33 10.44 9.62
C ASN A 571 -11.61 11.39 8.44
N ASP A 572 -10.60 12.19 8.06
CA ASP A 572 -10.60 12.92 6.80
C ASP A 572 -10.31 11.97 5.61
N HIS A 573 -10.13 12.54 4.42
CA HIS A 573 -9.80 11.80 3.19
C HIS A 573 -8.39 11.17 3.19
N LEU A 574 -7.50 11.60 4.08
CA LEU A 574 -6.16 11.02 4.29
C LEU A 574 -6.14 9.93 5.37
N GLY A 575 -7.27 9.70 6.05
CA GLY A 575 -7.34 8.81 7.20
C GLY A 575 -6.95 9.48 8.52
N SER A 576 -6.71 10.80 8.55
CA SER A 576 -6.41 11.52 9.80
C SER A 576 -7.61 11.54 10.73
N SER A 577 -7.42 11.18 12.01
CA SER A 577 -8.48 11.14 13.02
C SER A 577 -8.91 12.56 13.44
N MET A 578 -9.97 13.08 12.80
CA MET A 578 -10.47 14.44 13.02
C MET A 578 -11.36 14.53 14.25
N LEU A 579 -12.25 13.54 14.46
CA LEU A 579 -13.11 13.45 15.62
C LEU A 579 -12.99 12.06 16.24
N GLU A 580 -12.99 11.98 17.57
CA GLU A 580 -13.28 10.75 18.29
C GLU A 580 -14.62 10.91 19.01
N LEU A 581 -15.48 9.91 18.86
CA LEU A 581 -16.82 9.86 19.47
C LEU A 581 -16.93 8.64 20.36
N ASP A 582 -17.70 8.78 21.43
CA ASP A 582 -18.04 7.64 22.29
C ASP A 582 -19.22 6.81 21.74
N MET A 583 -19.64 5.80 22.50
CA MET A 583 -20.74 4.90 22.12
C MET A 583 -22.10 5.62 22.03
N GLN A 584 -22.25 6.78 22.65
CA GLN A 584 -23.43 7.64 22.59
C GLN A 584 -23.32 8.71 21.48
N GLY A 585 -22.28 8.66 20.65
CA GLY A 585 -22.01 9.64 19.61
C GLY A 585 -21.61 11.02 20.13
N GLN A 586 -21.17 11.12 21.41
CA GLN A 586 -20.68 12.38 21.96
C GLN A 586 -19.20 12.57 21.63
N ILE A 587 -18.79 13.83 21.42
CA ILE A 587 -17.41 14.14 21.07
C ILE A 587 -16.49 13.93 22.27
N ILE A 588 -15.49 13.06 22.13
CA ILE A 588 -14.38 12.90 23.07
C ILE A 588 -13.28 13.91 22.73
N SER A 589 -12.87 13.98 21.44
CA SER A 589 -11.84 14.89 20.98
C SER A 589 -12.09 15.37 19.54
N LYS A 590 -11.60 16.57 19.21
CA LYS A 590 -11.55 17.13 17.87
C LYS A 590 -10.14 17.62 17.60
N GLU A 591 -9.60 17.26 16.43
CA GLU A 591 -8.26 17.65 16.01
C GLU A 591 -8.25 18.11 14.54
N GLU A 592 -7.49 19.16 14.25
CA GLU A 592 -7.22 19.61 12.88
C GLU A 592 -5.70 19.69 12.69
N PHE A 593 -5.24 19.35 11.50
CA PHE A 593 -3.82 19.24 11.20
C PHE A 593 -3.36 20.27 10.18
N TYR A 594 -2.11 20.73 10.33
CA TYR A 594 -1.38 21.37 9.25
C TYR A 594 -1.07 20.35 8.15
N PRO A 595 -0.78 20.78 6.93
CA PRO A 595 -0.56 19.88 5.79
C PRO A 595 0.45 18.76 6.04
N TYR A 596 1.53 19.06 6.73
CA TYR A 596 2.60 18.09 7.03
C TYR A 596 2.43 17.37 8.38
N GLY A 597 1.23 17.34 8.94
CA GLY A 597 0.88 16.51 10.09
C GLY A 597 1.11 17.13 11.46
N GLY A 598 1.54 18.38 11.52
CA GLY A 598 1.51 19.16 12.77
C GLY A 598 0.07 19.44 13.21
N THR A 599 -0.18 19.60 14.51
CA THR A 599 -1.50 19.88 15.05
C THR A 599 -1.81 21.38 15.01
N ALA A 600 -2.88 21.77 14.34
CA ALA A 600 -3.37 23.15 14.28
C ALA A 600 -4.43 23.44 15.38
N VAL A 601 -5.34 22.50 15.61
CA VAL A 601 -6.35 22.56 16.66
C VAL A 601 -6.41 21.20 17.35
N TRP A 602 -6.46 21.18 18.66
CA TRP A 602 -6.78 19.99 19.43
C TRP A 602 -7.61 20.32 20.65
N THR A 603 -8.85 19.88 20.63
CA THR A 603 -9.78 20.05 21.75
C THR A 603 -10.24 18.69 22.26
N ALA A 604 -10.52 18.59 23.55
CA ALA A 604 -10.99 17.36 24.15
C ALA A 604 -11.97 17.61 25.30
N ARG A 605 -12.82 16.64 25.55
CA ARG A 605 -13.77 16.64 26.67
C ARG A 605 -13.02 16.66 28.01
N THR A 606 -11.98 15.81 28.12
CA THR A 606 -11.04 15.82 29.24
C THR A 606 -9.61 15.58 28.75
N ALA A 607 -8.62 16.11 29.43
CA ALA A 607 -7.21 15.86 29.15
C ALA A 607 -6.84 14.39 29.34
N VAL A 608 -7.49 13.70 30.31
CA VAL A 608 -7.25 12.28 30.59
C VAL A 608 -7.66 11.43 29.42
N GLU A 609 -8.86 11.65 28.84
CA GLU A 609 -9.31 10.91 27.65
C GLU A 609 -8.45 11.21 26.41
N ALA A 610 -7.97 12.44 26.28
CA ALA A 610 -7.12 12.84 25.17
C ALA A 610 -5.78 12.09 25.13
N ASN A 611 -5.23 11.68 26.28
CA ASN A 611 -3.97 10.93 26.36
C ASN A 611 -4.04 9.56 25.68
N TYR A 612 -5.25 9.03 25.47
CA TYR A 612 -5.45 7.76 24.77
C TYR A 612 -5.67 7.91 23.26
N LYS A 613 -5.65 9.13 22.73
CA LYS A 613 -5.66 9.39 21.29
C LYS A 613 -4.24 9.24 20.73
N THR A 614 -3.89 8.06 20.28
CA THR A 614 -2.56 7.78 19.72
C THR A 614 -2.55 7.80 18.18
N LEU A 615 -3.64 7.36 17.55
CA LEU A 615 -3.80 7.44 16.09
C LEU A 615 -4.27 8.85 15.70
N ARG A 616 -3.46 9.55 14.88
CA ARG A 616 -3.69 10.96 14.57
C ARG A 616 -3.61 11.24 13.08
N TYR A 617 -2.61 12.02 12.61
CA TYR A 617 -2.42 12.36 11.21
C TYR A 617 -2.23 11.11 10.34
N SER A 618 -2.91 11.06 9.19
CA SER A 618 -2.92 9.92 8.25
C SER A 618 -3.26 8.56 8.90
N GLY A 619 -3.97 8.57 10.05
CA GLY A 619 -4.28 7.35 10.80
C GLY A 619 -3.06 6.68 11.44
N LYS A 620 -1.94 7.40 11.56
CA LYS A 620 -0.69 6.86 12.11
C LYS A 620 -0.54 7.14 13.59
N GLU A 621 0.18 6.24 14.28
CA GLU A 621 0.50 6.42 15.68
C GLU A 621 1.57 7.51 15.85
N LEU A 622 1.28 8.47 16.72
CA LEU A 622 2.23 9.47 17.18
C LEU A 622 2.91 8.96 18.46
N ASP A 623 4.20 8.72 18.39
CA ASP A 623 4.99 8.24 19.53
C ASP A 623 5.39 9.40 20.47
N ALA A 624 5.87 9.08 21.69
CA ALA A 624 6.30 10.07 22.67
C ALA A 624 7.48 10.92 22.16
N THR A 625 8.23 10.43 21.20
CA THR A 625 9.29 11.15 20.48
C THR A 625 8.76 12.27 19.56
N GLY A 626 7.44 12.34 19.33
CA GLY A 626 6.82 13.24 18.35
C GLY A 626 6.91 12.75 16.90
N LEU A 627 7.44 11.57 16.68
CA LEU A 627 7.52 10.93 15.36
C LEU A 627 6.23 10.14 15.07
N TYR A 628 5.84 10.11 13.79
CA TYR A 628 4.78 9.21 13.31
C TYR A 628 5.37 7.90 12.82
N TYR A 629 4.86 6.77 13.31
CA TYR A 629 5.22 5.44 12.84
C TYR A 629 4.37 5.04 11.62
N TYR A 630 5.03 4.83 10.47
CA TYR A 630 4.35 4.46 9.22
C TYR A 630 4.50 2.97 8.85
N GLY A 631 5.22 2.19 9.64
CA GLY A 631 5.59 0.81 9.36
C GLY A 631 7.09 0.71 9.11
N TYR A 632 7.51 0.85 7.87
CA TYR A 632 8.94 0.73 7.50
C TYR A 632 9.77 1.97 7.81
N ARG A 633 9.16 3.13 8.02
CA ARG A 633 9.86 4.38 8.35
C ARG A 633 9.15 5.19 9.41
N TYR A 634 9.93 6.10 10.03
CA TYR A 634 9.41 7.16 10.89
C TYR A 634 9.40 8.49 10.17
N TYR A 635 8.31 9.21 10.34
CA TYR A 635 8.09 10.51 9.73
C TYR A 635 8.27 11.65 10.75
N ILE A 636 8.98 12.71 10.33
CA ILE A 636 9.25 13.92 11.12
C ILE A 636 8.27 15.02 10.69
N PRO A 637 7.17 15.28 11.42
CA PRO A 637 6.15 16.23 10.96
C PRO A 637 6.66 17.69 10.93
N TRP A 638 7.60 18.07 11.77
CA TRP A 638 8.14 19.44 11.79
C TRP A 638 9.20 19.73 10.74
N LEU A 639 9.70 18.71 10.06
CA LEU A 639 10.59 18.83 8.89
C LEU A 639 9.91 18.40 7.58
N GLY A 640 8.74 17.79 7.67
CA GLY A 640 7.99 17.35 6.49
C GLY A 640 8.70 16.24 5.69
N ARG A 641 9.51 15.38 6.34
CA ARG A 641 10.36 14.39 5.68
C ARG A 641 10.56 13.11 6.48
N TRP A 642 11.05 12.09 5.83
CA TRP A 642 11.43 10.83 6.44
C TRP A 642 12.73 10.94 7.24
N LEU A 643 12.85 10.13 8.29
CA LEU A 643 14.00 10.09 9.20
C LEU A 643 15.21 9.37 8.60
N ASN A 644 14.96 8.39 7.72
CA ASN A 644 15.94 7.57 7.03
C ASN A 644 15.60 7.38 5.56
N PRO A 645 16.56 6.93 4.72
CA PRO A 645 16.31 6.67 3.31
C PRO A 645 15.24 5.62 3.10
N ASP A 646 14.58 5.68 1.93
CA ASP A 646 13.56 4.72 1.56
C ASP A 646 14.15 3.31 1.45
N PRO A 647 13.68 2.32 2.25
CA PRO A 647 14.13 0.93 2.11
C PRO A 647 13.80 0.30 0.74
N ALA A 648 12.72 0.79 0.08
CA ALA A 648 12.36 0.40 -1.28
C ALA A 648 13.24 1.07 -2.37
N GLY A 649 14.20 1.90 -1.97
CA GLY A 649 15.10 2.61 -2.87
C GLY A 649 14.39 3.70 -3.68
N THR A 650 14.58 3.71 -4.99
CA THR A 650 14.10 4.80 -5.87
C THR A 650 12.67 4.62 -6.39
N VAL A 651 11.85 3.80 -5.76
CA VAL A 651 10.46 3.53 -6.21
C VAL A 651 9.61 4.81 -6.18
N ASP A 652 9.75 5.64 -5.14
CA ASP A 652 9.06 6.94 -5.01
C ASP A 652 9.92 8.14 -5.49
N GLY A 653 10.98 7.87 -6.24
CA GLY A 653 11.88 8.88 -6.80
C GLY A 653 13.30 8.83 -6.26
N MET A 654 14.16 9.75 -6.73
CA MET A 654 15.59 9.76 -6.37
C MET A 654 15.88 10.43 -5.02
N ASN A 655 14.98 11.23 -4.48
CA ASN A 655 15.09 11.79 -3.14
C ASN A 655 14.48 10.82 -2.14
N LEU A 656 15.31 10.05 -1.45
CA LEU A 656 14.88 8.97 -0.56
C LEU A 656 14.27 9.45 0.78
N TYR A 657 14.26 10.76 1.03
CA TYR A 657 13.70 11.35 2.27
C TYR A 657 12.40 12.11 2.03
N LYS A 658 11.97 12.27 0.78
CA LYS A 658 10.81 13.08 0.43
C LYS A 658 9.50 12.38 0.76
N MET A 659 8.62 13.04 1.52
CA MET A 659 7.29 12.53 1.86
C MET A 659 6.30 12.79 0.73
N VAL A 660 5.63 11.74 0.24
CA VAL A 660 4.50 11.77 -0.72
C VAL A 660 4.62 12.83 -1.84
N GLY A 661 5.81 12.93 -2.42
CA GLY A 661 6.05 13.88 -3.53
C GLY A 661 5.86 15.36 -3.18
N ASN A 662 5.92 15.75 -1.90
CA ASN A 662 5.57 17.08 -1.38
C ASN A 662 4.11 17.49 -1.60
N ASN A 663 3.20 16.52 -1.72
CA ASN A 663 1.77 16.77 -1.88
C ASN A 663 0.94 16.05 -0.80
N PRO A 664 1.12 16.41 0.48
CA PRO A 664 0.53 15.72 1.62
C PRO A 664 -0.98 15.95 1.77
N ILE A 665 -1.59 16.74 0.89
CA ILE A 665 -3.05 16.95 0.85
C ILE A 665 -3.74 15.95 -0.07
N ASN A 666 -3.05 15.48 -1.12
CA ASN A 666 -3.65 14.60 -2.14
C ASN A 666 -3.10 13.19 -2.11
N LEU A 667 -1.97 12.96 -1.43
CA LEU A 667 -1.28 11.69 -1.38
C LEU A 667 -1.09 11.24 0.06
N ILE A 668 -1.14 9.94 0.28
CA ILE A 668 -0.88 9.27 1.55
C ILE A 668 0.16 8.18 1.33
N ASP A 669 1.08 8.01 2.27
CA ASP A 669 1.91 6.82 2.34
C ASP A 669 1.32 5.87 3.39
N LYS A 670 0.94 4.66 3.01
CA LYS A 670 0.32 3.69 3.92
C LYS A 670 1.32 2.92 4.77
N THR A 671 2.49 2.67 4.21
CA THR A 671 3.49 1.76 4.80
C THR A 671 4.82 2.42 5.13
N GLY A 672 5.06 3.63 4.63
CA GLY A 672 6.35 4.29 4.71
C GLY A 672 7.28 3.91 3.56
N LEU A 673 6.75 3.47 2.40
CA LEU A 673 7.53 3.09 1.21
C LEU A 673 7.13 3.87 -0.05
N VAL A 674 5.81 4.08 -0.28
CA VAL A 674 5.32 4.68 -1.52
C VAL A 674 4.12 5.59 -1.26
N GLY A 675 4.17 6.79 -1.83
CA GLY A 675 3.05 7.72 -1.81
C GLY A 675 1.95 7.34 -2.80
N ASP A 676 0.72 7.13 -2.30
CA ASP A 676 -0.46 6.76 -3.07
C ASP A 676 -1.57 7.81 -2.97
N LYS A 677 -2.50 7.80 -3.94
CA LYS A 677 -3.75 8.55 -3.77
C LYS A 677 -4.61 7.86 -2.71
N PRO A 678 -5.28 8.61 -1.82
CA PRO A 678 -6.20 8.03 -0.87
C PRO A 678 -7.26 7.21 -1.61
N ASN A 679 -7.31 5.92 -1.31
CA ASN A 679 -8.37 5.05 -1.81
C ASN A 679 -9.37 4.88 -0.67
N PHE A 680 -10.64 5.19 -0.94
CA PHE A 680 -11.74 4.86 -0.03
C PHE A 680 -12.06 3.35 -0.01
N PHE A 681 -11.20 2.54 -0.65
CA PHE A 681 -11.18 1.09 -0.62
C PHE A 681 -9.89 0.67 0.11
N THR A 682 -9.97 0.46 1.38
CA THR A 682 -8.85 -0.07 2.16
C THR A 682 -8.91 -1.59 2.21
N LEU A 683 -8.06 -2.22 1.40
CA LEU A 683 -7.44 -3.46 1.86
C LEU A 683 -6.43 -3.06 2.94
N SER A 684 -6.42 -3.75 4.07
CA SER A 684 -5.44 -3.48 5.13
C SER A 684 -4.01 -3.74 4.62
N PRO A 685 -2.98 -3.11 5.20
CA PRO A 685 -1.58 -3.39 4.83
C PRO A 685 -1.22 -4.87 4.89
N GLN A 686 -1.87 -5.64 5.77
CA GLN A 686 -1.70 -7.10 5.88
C GLN A 686 -2.26 -7.83 4.66
N GLU A 687 -3.39 -7.42 4.10
CA GLU A 687 -3.96 -8.01 2.88
C GLU A 687 -3.12 -7.70 1.64
N VAL A 688 -2.50 -6.52 1.58
CA VAL A 688 -1.57 -6.16 0.50
C VAL A 688 -0.28 -6.97 0.63
N THR A 689 0.27 -7.13 1.83
CA THR A 689 1.48 -7.94 2.08
C THR A 689 1.22 -9.43 1.82
N GLU A 690 0.04 -9.95 2.16
CA GLU A 690 -0.35 -11.33 1.85
C GLU A 690 -0.51 -11.59 0.34
N ILE A 691 -0.99 -10.61 -0.42
CA ILE A 691 -1.07 -10.71 -1.88
C ILE A 691 0.33 -10.59 -2.50
N GLU A 692 1.16 -9.71 -2.01
CA GLU A 692 2.54 -9.52 -2.49
C GLU A 692 3.45 -10.71 -2.15
N THR A 693 3.32 -11.32 -0.98
CA THR A 693 4.10 -12.52 -0.61
C THR A 693 3.64 -13.79 -1.30
N LYS A 694 2.39 -13.87 -1.75
CA LYS A 694 1.86 -15.03 -2.50
C LYS A 694 2.18 -14.99 -3.98
N ILE A 695 2.59 -13.86 -4.53
CA ILE A 695 2.91 -13.68 -5.96
C ILE A 695 4.38 -13.30 -6.09
N ASP A 696 5.29 -14.19 -5.71
CA ASP A 696 6.68 -14.07 -6.17
C ASP A 696 6.79 -14.53 -7.62
N ILE A 697 6.47 -13.62 -8.54
CA ILE A 697 6.57 -13.83 -9.98
C ILE A 697 7.98 -13.52 -10.48
N SER A 698 8.84 -12.92 -9.69
CA SER A 698 10.21 -12.54 -10.08
C SER A 698 11.09 -13.74 -10.46
N ASN A 699 10.71 -14.96 -10.04
CA ASN A 699 11.42 -16.21 -10.32
C ASN A 699 10.73 -17.12 -11.36
N MET A 700 9.61 -16.71 -11.96
CA MET A 700 8.99 -17.48 -13.03
C MET A 700 9.50 -17.08 -14.41
N LYS A 701 10.70 -17.45 -14.79
CA LYS A 701 11.00 -17.72 -16.21
C LYS A 701 10.25 -18.99 -16.59
N ILE A 702 8.99 -18.84 -16.97
CA ILE A 702 8.25 -19.93 -17.59
C ILE A 702 8.89 -20.16 -18.96
N ASN A 703 9.74 -21.16 -19.05
CA ASN A 703 10.17 -21.68 -20.32
C ASN A 703 8.94 -22.36 -20.94
N LEU A 704 8.26 -21.67 -21.84
CA LEU A 704 7.03 -22.12 -22.50
C LEU A 704 7.21 -23.48 -23.20
N SER A 705 8.44 -23.91 -23.43
CA SER A 705 8.77 -25.23 -23.97
C SER A 705 8.77 -26.36 -22.94
N SER A 706 8.68 -26.07 -21.64
CA SER A 706 8.81 -27.07 -20.57
C SER A 706 7.54 -27.38 -19.80
N ILE A 707 6.42 -26.72 -20.11
CA ILE A 707 5.11 -27.17 -19.58
C ILE A 707 4.66 -28.37 -20.40
N LYS A 708 5.30 -29.50 -20.18
CA LYS A 708 4.82 -30.80 -20.62
C LYS A 708 3.87 -31.32 -19.55
N MET A 709 2.59 -31.31 -19.82
CA MET A 709 1.69 -32.24 -19.13
C MET A 709 2.09 -33.64 -19.57
N GLY A 710 2.48 -34.50 -18.65
CA GLY A 710 2.85 -35.87 -18.97
C GLY A 710 1.70 -36.66 -19.60
N ASN A 711 2.02 -37.30 -20.69
CA ASN A 711 1.26 -38.32 -21.45
C ASN A 711 0.13 -37.91 -22.38
N THR A 712 0.19 -38.53 -23.49
CA THR A 712 -0.21 -38.29 -24.87
C THR A 712 -1.69 -38.43 -25.23
N ASP A 713 -2.61 -38.63 -24.29
CA ASP A 713 -4.04 -38.67 -24.53
C ASP A 713 -4.81 -38.02 -23.37
N ALA A 714 -4.75 -36.65 -23.28
CA ALA A 714 -5.60 -35.96 -22.36
C ALA A 714 -7.06 -36.06 -22.79
N THR A 715 -7.86 -36.80 -22.05
CA THR A 715 -9.31 -36.86 -22.20
C THR A 715 -9.93 -35.59 -21.60
N TRP A 716 -11.19 -35.30 -21.98
CA TRP A 716 -11.93 -34.19 -21.34
C TRP A 716 -12.05 -34.36 -19.80
N ASN A 717 -11.89 -35.56 -19.29
CA ASN A 717 -11.85 -35.81 -17.85
C ASN A 717 -10.55 -35.34 -17.25
N ASP A 718 -9.39 -35.55 -17.90
CA ASP A 718 -8.08 -35.05 -17.44
C ASP A 718 -8.06 -33.53 -17.45
N ILE A 719 -8.69 -32.88 -18.42
CA ILE A 719 -8.81 -31.43 -18.49
C ILE A 719 -9.72 -30.92 -17.37
N ARG A 720 -10.80 -31.61 -17.09
CA ARG A 720 -11.73 -31.27 -16.02
C ARG A 720 -11.07 -31.35 -14.63
N GLU A 721 -10.23 -32.36 -14.40
CA GLU A 721 -9.46 -32.52 -13.18
C GLU A 721 -8.35 -31.48 -13.05
N ASN A 722 -7.73 -31.02 -14.14
CA ASN A 722 -6.65 -30.05 -14.17
C ASN A 722 -7.10 -28.63 -14.55
N PHE A 723 -8.40 -28.34 -14.60
CA PHE A 723 -8.91 -27.06 -15.09
C PHE A 723 -8.46 -25.89 -14.22
N ASP A 724 -8.38 -26.08 -12.92
CA ASP A 724 -7.95 -25.04 -12.00
C ASP A 724 -6.48 -24.66 -12.22
N ASP A 725 -5.63 -25.62 -12.60
CA ASP A 725 -4.22 -25.36 -12.96
C ASP A 725 -4.10 -24.62 -14.29
N ILE A 726 -4.92 -24.94 -15.28
CA ILE A 726 -4.96 -24.24 -16.57
C ILE A 726 -5.42 -22.79 -16.35
N GLU A 727 -6.48 -22.59 -15.58
CA GLU A 727 -6.98 -21.26 -15.21
C GLU A 727 -5.91 -20.45 -14.46
N THR A 728 -5.31 -21.06 -13.45
CA THR A 728 -4.24 -20.41 -12.67
C THR A 728 -3.07 -20.02 -13.57
N ASN A 729 -2.68 -20.86 -14.52
CA ASN A 729 -1.59 -20.57 -15.45
C ASN A 729 -1.96 -19.49 -16.47
N LEU A 730 -3.19 -19.48 -17.00
CA LEU A 730 -3.67 -18.40 -17.86
C LEU A 730 -3.56 -17.02 -17.18
N VAL A 731 -4.00 -16.95 -15.92
CA VAL A 731 -3.91 -15.74 -15.10
C VAL A 731 -2.45 -15.34 -14.85
N LYS A 732 -1.60 -16.28 -14.45
CA LYS A 732 -0.18 -16.03 -14.20
C LYS A 732 0.56 -15.54 -15.45
N ILE A 733 0.31 -16.16 -16.58
CA ILE A 733 0.90 -15.79 -17.87
C ILE A 733 0.45 -14.38 -18.28
N ALA A 734 -0.84 -14.07 -18.14
CA ALA A 734 -1.35 -12.74 -18.46
C ALA A 734 -0.71 -11.65 -17.58
N ILE A 735 -0.55 -11.89 -16.28
CA ILE A 735 0.11 -10.98 -15.35
C ILE A 735 1.61 -10.83 -15.69
N HIS A 736 2.31 -11.94 -15.99
CA HIS A 736 3.71 -11.90 -16.35
C HIS A 736 3.94 -11.02 -17.58
N TYR A 737 3.18 -11.24 -18.65
CA TYR A 737 3.31 -10.44 -19.87
C TYR A 737 2.84 -8.99 -19.68
N GLU A 738 1.85 -8.73 -18.82
CA GLU A 738 1.47 -7.36 -18.47
C GLU A 738 2.67 -6.63 -17.84
N ARG A 739 3.36 -7.24 -16.89
CA ARG A 739 4.54 -6.65 -16.22
C ARG A 739 5.71 -6.49 -17.18
N GLU A 740 6.08 -7.54 -17.90
CA GLU A 740 7.21 -7.53 -18.82
C GLU A 740 7.06 -6.47 -19.92
N TYR A 741 5.86 -6.31 -20.46
CA TYR A 741 5.62 -5.36 -21.57
C TYR A 741 5.26 -3.96 -21.11
N LYS A 742 4.80 -3.77 -19.86
CA LYS A 742 4.59 -2.45 -19.28
C LYS A 742 5.89 -1.64 -19.21
N ASP A 743 7.00 -2.32 -18.94
CA ASP A 743 8.33 -1.70 -18.85
C ASP A 743 9.03 -1.57 -20.22
N LYS A 744 8.72 -2.44 -21.17
CA LYS A 744 9.37 -2.48 -22.50
C LYS A 744 8.76 -1.56 -23.55
N TYR A 745 7.49 -1.22 -23.45
CA TYR A 745 6.79 -0.47 -24.51
C TYR A 745 6.15 0.81 -23.98
N SER A 746 6.35 1.91 -24.72
CA SER A 746 5.69 3.18 -24.40
C SER A 746 4.17 3.04 -24.47
N LYS A 747 3.43 3.89 -23.72
CA LYS A 747 1.96 3.95 -23.72
C LYS A 747 1.31 3.98 -25.11
N ASN A 748 2.05 4.38 -26.13
CA ASN A 748 1.57 4.51 -27.52
C ASN A 748 1.62 3.20 -28.32
N ASN A 749 2.38 2.20 -27.88
CA ASN A 749 2.58 0.94 -28.62
C ASN A 749 1.86 -0.26 -28.01
N LEU A 750 1.46 -0.18 -26.73
CA LEU A 750 0.64 -1.19 -26.08
C LEU A 750 -0.82 -0.76 -26.06
N GLY A 751 -1.67 -1.59 -26.57
CA GLY A 751 -3.07 -1.49 -26.33
C GLY A 751 -3.42 -1.76 -24.86
N PRO A 752 -4.65 -1.51 -24.43
CA PRO A 752 -5.04 -1.64 -23.03
C PRO A 752 -5.25 -3.10 -22.56
N ALA A 753 -4.99 -4.12 -23.37
CA ALA A 753 -5.29 -5.50 -23.03
C ALA A 753 -4.22 -6.49 -23.50
N VAL A 754 -4.04 -7.53 -22.70
CA VAL A 754 -3.30 -8.77 -23.01
C VAL A 754 -4.29 -9.91 -22.99
N ALA A 755 -4.30 -10.75 -24.01
CA ALA A 755 -5.11 -11.95 -24.07
C ALA A 755 -4.21 -13.18 -24.11
N VAL A 756 -4.59 -14.21 -23.38
CA VAL A 756 -3.89 -15.51 -23.38
C VAL A 756 -4.90 -16.59 -23.76
N ALA A 757 -4.61 -17.33 -24.80
CA ALA A 757 -5.39 -18.49 -25.25
C ALA A 757 -4.62 -19.78 -24.93
N TYR A 758 -5.28 -20.76 -24.34
CA TYR A 758 -4.77 -22.10 -24.16
C TYR A 758 -5.38 -23.01 -25.20
N ASN A 759 -4.55 -23.67 -25.98
CA ASN A 759 -4.99 -24.63 -27.00
C ASN A 759 -4.98 -26.02 -26.40
N LEU A 760 -6.16 -26.63 -26.32
CA LEU A 760 -6.38 -27.95 -25.71
C LEU A 760 -5.68 -29.08 -26.51
N ASN A 761 -5.57 -28.94 -27.83
CA ASN A 761 -4.94 -29.94 -28.69
C ASN A 761 -3.42 -29.91 -28.62
N SER A 762 -2.82 -28.76 -28.75
CA SER A 762 -1.36 -28.60 -28.69
C SER A 762 -0.81 -28.46 -27.29
N LYS A 763 -1.68 -28.23 -26.28
CA LYS A 763 -1.35 -28.00 -24.87
C LYS A 763 -0.40 -26.81 -24.70
N LYS A 764 -0.54 -25.78 -25.52
CA LYS A 764 0.30 -24.56 -25.50
C LYS A 764 -0.53 -23.33 -25.22
N TYR A 765 0.15 -22.34 -24.60
CA TYR A 765 -0.40 -21.00 -24.37
C TYR A 765 0.04 -20.04 -25.48
N HIS A 766 -0.89 -19.19 -25.94
CA HIS A 766 -0.69 -18.21 -26.97
C HIS A 766 -1.06 -16.84 -26.47
N VAL A 767 -0.18 -15.84 -26.63
CA VAL A 767 -0.37 -14.50 -26.09
C VAL A 767 -0.60 -13.50 -27.21
N GLY A 768 -1.56 -12.63 -27.05
CA GLY A 768 -1.85 -11.54 -27.97
C GLY A 768 -1.92 -10.20 -27.26
N PHE A 769 -1.56 -9.15 -27.98
CA PHE A 769 -1.57 -7.76 -27.51
C PHE A 769 -2.37 -6.89 -28.48
N ASN A 770 -3.03 -5.82 -27.96
CA ASN A 770 -3.65 -4.84 -28.83
C ASN A 770 -2.60 -4.07 -29.63
N HIS A 771 -2.85 -3.91 -30.91
CA HIS A 771 -2.05 -3.07 -31.79
C HIS A 771 -2.66 -1.69 -32.00
N VAL A 772 -1.88 -0.66 -31.73
CA VAL A 772 -2.34 0.75 -31.73
C VAL A 772 -2.72 1.21 -33.12
N ASP A 773 -2.11 0.64 -34.16
CA ASP A 773 -2.28 1.07 -35.56
C ASP A 773 -3.42 0.38 -36.27
N GLY A 774 -4.23 -0.42 -35.59
CA GLY A 774 -5.33 -1.17 -36.22
C GLY A 774 -4.84 -2.27 -37.16
N LYS A 775 -3.59 -2.72 -37.02
CA LYS A 775 -3.04 -3.79 -37.86
C LYS A 775 -3.60 -5.15 -37.51
N LEU A 776 -3.79 -5.97 -38.50
CA LEU A 776 -4.11 -7.38 -38.33
C LEU A 776 -2.82 -8.21 -38.21
N PRO A 777 -2.87 -9.43 -37.65
CA PRO A 777 -1.76 -10.34 -37.65
C PRO A 777 -1.21 -10.53 -39.07
N GLU A 778 0.12 -10.54 -39.24
CA GLU A 778 0.74 -10.72 -40.58
C GLU A 778 0.35 -12.05 -41.24
N LYS A 779 0.24 -13.11 -40.45
CA LYS A 779 -0.25 -14.41 -40.89
C LYS A 779 -1.56 -14.67 -40.17
N GLN A 780 -2.64 -14.88 -40.91
CA GLN A 780 -3.97 -15.08 -40.36
C GLN A 780 -4.45 -16.51 -40.65
N ASP A 781 -5.16 -17.10 -39.72
CA ASP A 781 -5.98 -18.29 -39.95
C ASP A 781 -7.12 -17.93 -40.92
N SER A 782 -7.46 -18.82 -41.82
CA SER A 782 -8.46 -18.55 -42.87
C SER A 782 -9.82 -18.16 -42.32
N ARG A 783 -10.19 -18.67 -41.14
CA ARG A 783 -11.46 -18.38 -40.47
C ARG A 783 -11.50 -16.94 -39.95
N ILE A 784 -10.35 -16.42 -39.46
CA ILE A 784 -10.23 -15.03 -39.04
C ILE A 784 -10.21 -14.10 -40.25
N ALA A 785 -9.43 -14.46 -41.29
CA ALA A 785 -9.33 -13.69 -42.51
C ALA A 785 -10.67 -13.51 -43.24
N GLU A 786 -11.55 -14.47 -43.18
CA GLU A 786 -12.90 -14.42 -43.79
C GLU A 786 -13.87 -13.56 -42.96
N ARG A 787 -13.79 -13.61 -41.66
CA ARG A 787 -14.74 -12.93 -40.76
C ARG A 787 -14.53 -11.42 -40.63
N VAL A 788 -13.29 -10.91 -40.72
CA VAL A 788 -13.01 -9.50 -40.64
C VAL A 788 -13.72 -8.66 -41.71
N PRO A 789 -13.69 -9.01 -42.99
CA PRO A 789 -14.44 -8.30 -44.02
C PRO A 789 -15.95 -8.36 -43.83
N ASN A 790 -16.47 -9.50 -43.37
CA ASN A 790 -17.92 -9.68 -43.06
C ASN A 790 -18.37 -8.76 -41.93
N GLN A 791 -17.57 -8.58 -40.90
CA GLN A 791 -17.83 -7.68 -39.80
C GLN A 791 -17.88 -6.23 -40.28
N MET A 792 -16.93 -5.80 -41.10
CA MET A 792 -16.90 -4.45 -41.67
C MET A 792 -18.12 -4.17 -42.53
N SER A 793 -18.58 -5.11 -43.32
CA SER A 793 -19.76 -4.97 -44.19
C SER A 793 -21.06 -4.84 -43.43
N ARG A 794 -21.14 -5.38 -42.20
CA ARG A 794 -22.32 -5.26 -41.33
C ARG A 794 -22.38 -3.96 -40.50
N GLY A 795 -21.35 -3.14 -40.57
CA GLY A 795 -21.30 -1.84 -39.91
C GLY A 795 -21.10 -1.88 -38.40
N VAL A 796 -20.74 -3.07 -37.85
CA VAL A 796 -20.50 -3.24 -36.40
C VAL A 796 -19.40 -2.29 -35.94
N SER A 797 -18.34 -2.13 -36.70
CA SER A 797 -17.25 -1.18 -36.40
C SER A 797 -17.70 0.29 -36.37
N LYS A 798 -18.84 0.65 -37.00
CA LYS A 798 -19.32 2.04 -36.96
C LYS A 798 -19.93 2.44 -35.61
N LEU A 799 -20.59 1.51 -34.94
CA LEU A 799 -21.22 1.76 -33.64
C LEU A 799 -20.19 2.04 -32.54
N TYR A 800 -19.01 1.43 -32.64
CA TYR A 800 -17.97 1.48 -31.61
C TYR A 800 -16.63 2.03 -32.12
N LYS A 801 -16.67 2.82 -33.19
CA LYS A 801 -15.48 3.36 -33.87
C LYS A 801 -14.54 4.16 -32.94
N ASP A 802 -15.10 4.79 -31.91
CA ASP A 802 -14.33 5.56 -30.92
C ASP A 802 -13.69 4.66 -29.84
N TRP A 803 -14.14 3.41 -29.71
CA TRP A 803 -13.72 2.46 -28.70
C TRP A 803 -12.78 1.37 -29.26
N THR A 804 -12.85 1.13 -30.53
CA THR A 804 -12.03 0.09 -31.19
C THR A 804 -11.18 0.72 -32.31
N LYS A 805 -9.97 0.23 -32.48
CA LYS A 805 -9.03 0.72 -33.50
C LYS A 805 -9.13 -0.01 -34.83
N GLY A 806 -10.17 -0.76 -35.01
CA GLY A 806 -10.44 -1.57 -36.22
C GLY A 806 -10.61 -3.04 -35.90
N ALA A 807 -11.48 -3.70 -36.68
CA ALA A 807 -11.75 -5.12 -36.54
C ALA A 807 -10.49 -5.95 -36.68
N GLY A 808 -10.26 -6.88 -35.75
CA GLY A 808 -9.18 -7.83 -35.79
C GLY A 808 -7.82 -7.35 -35.26
N SER A 809 -7.70 -6.13 -34.73
CA SER A 809 -6.45 -5.59 -34.20
C SER A 809 -6.28 -5.73 -32.69
N HIS A 810 -7.22 -6.35 -32.02
CA HIS A 810 -7.25 -6.50 -30.59
C HIS A 810 -6.50 -7.75 -30.09
N ALA A 811 -6.10 -7.73 -28.83
CA ALA A 811 -5.29 -8.75 -28.19
C ALA A 811 -5.85 -10.16 -28.34
N GLU A 812 -7.18 -10.30 -28.21
CA GLU A 812 -7.90 -11.56 -28.33
C GLU A 812 -7.73 -12.19 -29.72
N VAL A 813 -7.82 -11.37 -30.77
CA VAL A 813 -7.67 -11.83 -32.16
C VAL A 813 -6.26 -12.35 -32.40
N TYR A 814 -5.22 -11.67 -31.87
CA TYR A 814 -3.85 -12.12 -31.98
C TYR A 814 -3.60 -13.44 -31.23
N ALA A 815 -4.11 -13.57 -30.01
CA ALA A 815 -3.94 -14.76 -29.20
C ALA A 815 -4.63 -15.98 -29.84
N ILE A 816 -5.88 -15.84 -30.27
CA ILE A 816 -6.64 -16.90 -30.90
C ILE A 816 -6.10 -17.24 -32.30
N ASN A 817 -5.71 -16.21 -33.08
CA ASN A 817 -5.10 -16.46 -34.39
C ASN A 817 -3.80 -17.27 -34.26
N SER A 818 -2.96 -16.95 -33.27
CA SER A 818 -1.76 -17.73 -33.00
C SER A 818 -2.08 -19.16 -32.58
N ALA A 819 -3.10 -19.35 -31.74
CA ALA A 819 -3.53 -20.67 -31.28
C ALA A 819 -4.16 -21.51 -32.39
N LEU A 820 -4.91 -20.91 -33.32
CA LEU A 820 -5.50 -21.57 -34.47
C LEU A 820 -4.46 -21.97 -35.53
N LEU A 821 -3.37 -21.21 -35.63
CA LEU A 821 -2.26 -21.53 -36.54
C LEU A 821 -1.30 -22.59 -35.97
N ASP A 822 -1.37 -22.87 -34.66
CA ASP A 822 -0.54 -23.88 -34.02
C ASP A 822 -1.05 -25.29 -34.40
N LYS A 823 -0.21 -26.04 -35.09
CA LYS A 823 -0.51 -27.42 -35.49
C LYS A 823 -0.11 -28.33 -34.33
N GLY A 824 -1.05 -29.03 -33.72
CA GLY A 824 -0.78 -30.08 -32.75
C GLY A 824 0.11 -31.20 -33.34
N GLU A 825 0.82 -31.93 -32.48
CA GLU A 825 1.73 -33.00 -32.88
C GLU A 825 1.06 -34.15 -33.62
N THR A 826 -0.25 -34.26 -33.63
CA THR A 826 -0.98 -35.43 -34.10
C THR A 826 -1.78 -35.29 -35.41
N ASP A 827 -2.07 -34.08 -35.90
CA ASP A 827 -2.85 -33.89 -37.11
C ASP A 827 -2.51 -32.62 -37.90
N ASN A 828 -2.48 -32.73 -39.23
CA ASN A 828 -2.26 -31.65 -40.17
C ASN A 828 -3.42 -30.62 -40.25
N LYS A 829 -4.43 -30.71 -39.44
CA LYS A 829 -5.54 -29.76 -39.31
C LYS A 829 -5.32 -28.84 -38.14
N GLY A 830 -5.39 -27.50 -38.33
CA GLY A 830 -5.33 -26.51 -37.25
C GLY A 830 -6.48 -26.74 -36.26
N SER A 831 -6.29 -26.27 -35.02
CA SER A 831 -7.27 -26.37 -33.94
C SER A 831 -8.59 -25.67 -34.26
N ASN A 832 -9.69 -26.11 -33.67
CA ASN A 832 -10.96 -25.41 -33.77
C ASN A 832 -11.09 -24.35 -32.66
N PRO A 833 -11.92 -23.32 -32.85
CA PRO A 833 -12.17 -22.33 -31.79
C PRO A 833 -12.70 -22.97 -30.50
N GLU A 834 -13.41 -24.11 -30.61
CA GLU A 834 -13.94 -24.89 -29.49
C GLU A 834 -12.85 -25.53 -28.62
N ASP A 835 -11.66 -25.70 -29.19
CA ASP A 835 -10.49 -26.29 -28.52
C ASP A 835 -9.66 -25.23 -27.73
N LEU A 836 -10.15 -24.00 -27.58
CA LEU A 836 -9.42 -22.89 -26.97
C LEU A 836 -10.09 -22.40 -25.71
N ILE A 837 -9.30 -22.18 -24.68
CA ILE A 837 -9.68 -21.44 -23.45
C ILE A 837 -9.00 -20.08 -23.52
N LEU A 838 -9.78 -19.00 -23.43
CA LEU A 838 -9.29 -17.62 -23.54
C LEU A 838 -9.40 -16.88 -22.22
N TYR A 839 -8.34 -16.20 -21.85
CA TYR A 839 -8.31 -15.23 -20.76
C TYR A 839 -7.81 -13.88 -21.28
N VAL A 840 -8.49 -12.79 -20.88
CA VAL A 840 -8.14 -11.42 -21.30
C VAL A 840 -7.95 -10.57 -20.07
N ASN A 841 -6.83 -9.87 -19.99
CA ASN A 841 -6.51 -8.94 -18.93
C ASN A 841 -6.26 -7.53 -19.48
N ARG A 842 -6.74 -6.53 -18.76
CA ARG A 842 -6.49 -5.12 -19.12
C ARG A 842 -5.14 -4.70 -18.54
N VAL A 843 -4.26 -4.20 -19.42
CA VAL A 843 -2.99 -3.60 -18.98
C VAL A 843 -3.27 -2.31 -18.20
N ASN A 844 -2.92 -2.29 -16.92
CA ASN A 844 -3.15 -1.15 -16.06
C ASN A 844 -2.19 -0.02 -16.42
N GLN A 845 -2.71 1.12 -16.84
CA GLN A 845 -1.91 2.30 -17.26
C GLN A 845 -1.46 3.19 -16.08
N GLY A 846 -1.82 2.87 -14.84
CA GLY A 846 -1.46 3.62 -13.63
C GLY A 846 -0.09 3.21 -13.08
N LYS A 847 0.68 4.18 -12.60
CA LYS A 847 2.09 4.01 -12.20
C LYS A 847 2.33 3.24 -10.89
N THR A 848 1.31 2.80 -10.13
CA THR A 848 1.53 2.39 -8.72
C THR A 848 0.54 1.39 -8.13
N LYS A 849 -0.08 0.52 -8.90
CA LYS A 849 -0.86 -0.56 -8.29
C LYS A 849 -0.35 -1.91 -8.76
N PRO A 850 -0.28 -2.92 -7.85
CA PRO A 850 -0.18 -4.30 -8.28
C PRO A 850 -1.30 -4.56 -9.27
N ALA A 851 -1.03 -5.33 -10.31
CA ALA A 851 -1.98 -5.63 -11.37
C ALA A 851 -3.26 -6.19 -10.73
N GLU A 852 -4.26 -5.35 -10.51
CA GLU A 852 -5.61 -5.86 -10.29
C GLU A 852 -5.99 -6.61 -11.55
N ILE A 853 -6.15 -7.91 -11.44
CA ILE A 853 -6.69 -8.74 -12.50
C ILE A 853 -8.12 -8.27 -12.71
N ARG A 854 -8.30 -7.36 -13.67
CA ARG A 854 -9.62 -6.93 -14.11
C ARG A 854 -9.90 -7.62 -15.43
N PRO A 855 -10.80 -8.57 -15.42
CA PRO A 855 -11.30 -9.17 -16.65
C PRO A 855 -11.80 -8.09 -17.60
N PHE A 856 -11.44 -8.21 -18.86
CA PHE A 856 -11.75 -7.22 -19.88
C PHE A 856 -12.79 -7.75 -20.86
N ILE A 857 -13.78 -6.91 -21.19
CA ILE A 857 -14.82 -7.27 -22.15
C ILE A 857 -14.18 -7.36 -23.54
N THR A 858 -14.31 -8.51 -24.17
CA THR A 858 -14.09 -8.63 -25.61
C THR A 858 -15.06 -7.66 -26.30
N CYS A 859 -14.53 -6.71 -27.04
CA CYS A 859 -15.39 -5.77 -27.78
C CYS A 859 -16.23 -6.53 -28.81
N THR A 860 -17.38 -5.96 -29.17
CA THR A 860 -18.30 -6.56 -30.14
C THR A 860 -17.61 -6.94 -31.45
N ASP A 861 -16.65 -6.12 -31.89
CA ASP A 861 -15.89 -6.39 -33.13
C ASP A 861 -15.03 -7.64 -33.02
N CYS A 862 -14.33 -7.80 -31.88
CA CYS A 862 -13.47 -8.98 -31.63
C CYS A 862 -14.30 -10.24 -31.45
N ALA A 863 -15.38 -10.16 -30.67
CA ALA A 863 -16.27 -11.28 -30.43
C ALA A 863 -16.85 -11.80 -31.76
N TYR A 864 -17.32 -10.90 -32.64
CA TYR A 864 -17.82 -11.28 -33.96
C TYR A 864 -16.72 -11.88 -34.85
N THR A 865 -15.52 -11.31 -34.82
CA THR A 865 -14.40 -11.79 -35.64
C THR A 865 -13.96 -13.19 -35.24
N LEU A 866 -13.96 -13.48 -33.95
CA LEU A 866 -13.43 -14.73 -33.40
C LEU A 866 -14.39 -15.91 -33.61
N VAL A 867 -15.67 -15.73 -33.35
CA VAL A 867 -16.61 -16.84 -33.23
C VAL A 867 -17.76 -16.85 -34.25
N GLY A 868 -18.09 -15.71 -34.84
CA GLY A 868 -19.25 -15.55 -35.67
C GLY A 868 -20.58 -15.63 -34.90
N PRO A 869 -21.69 -15.40 -35.57
CA PRO A 869 -22.99 -15.20 -34.92
C PRO A 869 -23.54 -16.45 -34.21
N GLU A 870 -23.15 -17.63 -34.66
CA GLU A 870 -23.75 -18.91 -34.19
C GLU A 870 -23.12 -19.37 -32.85
N VAL A 871 -21.84 -19.04 -32.59
CA VAL A 871 -21.07 -19.51 -31.45
C VAL A 871 -20.79 -18.36 -30.46
N LEU A 872 -21.15 -17.13 -30.87
CA LEU A 872 -20.87 -15.93 -30.07
C LEU A 872 -21.39 -16.02 -28.62
N GLY A 873 -22.58 -16.56 -28.41
CA GLY A 873 -23.19 -16.74 -27.14
C GLY A 873 -22.41 -17.67 -26.21
N GLU A 874 -21.84 -18.74 -26.71
CA GLU A 874 -21.11 -19.74 -25.96
C GLU A 874 -19.73 -19.23 -25.56
N LEU A 875 -19.00 -18.62 -26.48
CA LEU A 875 -17.69 -18.05 -26.19
C LEU A 875 -17.78 -16.83 -25.27
N LEU A 876 -18.75 -15.96 -25.49
CA LEU A 876 -19.01 -14.83 -24.60
C LEU A 876 -19.51 -15.29 -23.24
N GLY A 877 -20.22 -16.40 -23.18
CA GLY A 877 -20.60 -17.04 -21.92
C GLY A 877 -19.38 -17.44 -21.09
N GLY A 878 -18.38 -18.03 -21.68
CA GLY A 878 -17.10 -18.36 -21.04
C GLY A 878 -16.31 -17.12 -20.64
N ILE A 879 -16.24 -16.16 -21.54
CA ILE A 879 -15.56 -14.87 -21.30
C ILE A 879 -16.35 -14.00 -20.33
N ALA A 880 -17.70 -14.01 -20.38
CA ALA A 880 -18.57 -13.17 -19.56
C ALA A 880 -18.49 -13.43 -18.04
N ASN A 881 -17.92 -14.55 -17.61
CA ASN A 881 -17.66 -14.76 -16.19
C ASN A 881 -16.57 -13.88 -15.61
N VAL A 882 -15.81 -13.33 -16.46
CA VAL A 882 -14.74 -12.43 -16.13
C VAL A 882 -15.20 -10.97 -16.19
N ILE A 883 -16.47 -10.72 -16.55
CA ILE A 883 -16.99 -9.42 -16.90
C ILE A 883 -18.32 -9.15 -16.21
N ASN A 884 -18.59 -7.90 -15.94
CA ASN A 884 -19.90 -7.45 -15.47
C ASN A 884 -20.97 -7.84 -16.52
N GLN A 885 -21.81 -8.81 -16.17
CA GLN A 885 -22.87 -9.38 -17.05
C GLN A 885 -23.77 -8.30 -17.66
N ASP A 886 -24.12 -7.28 -16.88
CA ASP A 886 -25.07 -6.23 -17.32
C ASP A 886 -24.52 -5.39 -18.48
N SER A 887 -23.20 -5.17 -18.49
CA SER A 887 -22.53 -4.44 -19.58
C SER A 887 -22.50 -5.24 -20.88
N VAL A 888 -22.37 -6.56 -20.79
CA VAL A 888 -22.39 -7.46 -21.98
C VAL A 888 -23.81 -7.56 -22.55
N ILE A 889 -24.83 -7.65 -21.68
CA ILE A 889 -26.22 -7.66 -22.11
C ILE A 889 -26.57 -6.36 -22.87
N GLY A 890 -26.19 -5.21 -22.30
CA GLY A 890 -26.41 -3.91 -22.92
C GLY A 890 -25.77 -3.79 -24.32
N LEU A 891 -24.55 -4.31 -24.48
CA LEU A 891 -23.83 -4.27 -25.75
C LEU A 891 -24.41 -5.22 -26.80
N LEU A 892 -24.80 -6.42 -26.41
CA LEU A 892 -25.29 -7.44 -27.30
C LEU A 892 -26.77 -7.24 -27.69
N SER A 893 -27.58 -6.64 -26.84
CA SER A 893 -28.99 -6.33 -27.11
C SER A 893 -29.20 -5.35 -28.26
N LEU A 894 -28.17 -4.56 -28.58
CA LEU A 894 -28.20 -3.63 -29.73
C LEU A 894 -27.97 -4.32 -31.08
N GLU A 895 -27.39 -5.52 -31.11
CA GLU A 895 -26.93 -6.14 -32.38
C GLU A 895 -27.43 -7.58 -32.61
N PHE A 896 -27.88 -8.27 -31.56
CA PHE A 896 -28.27 -9.68 -31.63
C PHE A 896 -29.66 -9.98 -31.04
N PRO A 897 -30.37 -10.98 -31.51
CA PRO A 897 -31.64 -11.41 -30.92
C PRO A 897 -31.50 -11.85 -29.48
N GLU A 898 -32.43 -11.42 -28.64
CA GLU A 898 -32.43 -11.55 -27.16
C GLU A 898 -32.33 -13.03 -26.70
N ASP A 899 -32.89 -13.97 -27.48
CA ASP A 899 -32.88 -15.41 -27.21
C ASP A 899 -31.48 -16.04 -27.30
N LYS A 900 -30.61 -15.53 -28.17
CA LYS A 900 -29.22 -15.99 -28.30
C LYS A 900 -28.32 -15.39 -27.23
N ILE A 901 -28.59 -14.15 -26.84
CA ILE A 901 -27.86 -13.47 -25.76
C ILE A 901 -28.09 -14.18 -24.43
N MET A 902 -29.35 -14.52 -24.14
CA MET A 902 -29.70 -15.16 -22.88
C MET A 902 -29.11 -16.56 -22.68
N LYS A 903 -28.84 -17.30 -23.77
CA LYS A 903 -28.16 -18.61 -23.71
C LYS A 903 -26.70 -18.48 -23.31
N GLY A 904 -25.98 -17.48 -23.83
CA GLY A 904 -24.58 -17.24 -23.50
C GLY A 904 -24.37 -16.68 -22.08
N LEU A 905 -25.34 -15.92 -21.59
CA LEU A 905 -25.22 -15.18 -20.32
C LEU A 905 -25.64 -15.96 -19.04
N LYS A 906 -26.05 -17.21 -19.19
CA LYS A 906 -26.34 -18.10 -18.03
C LYS A 906 -25.10 -18.49 -17.22
N ILE A 907 -23.92 -18.25 -17.72
CA ILE A 907 -22.66 -18.59 -17.09
C ILE A 907 -22.25 -17.43 -16.16
N LYS A 908 -22.14 -17.65 -14.86
CA LYS A 908 -21.90 -16.62 -13.88
C LYS A 908 -20.49 -16.55 -13.29
N THR A 909 -19.72 -17.63 -13.42
CA THR A 909 -18.36 -17.72 -12.84
C THR A 909 -17.51 -18.69 -13.66
N ILE A 910 -16.18 -18.59 -13.56
CA ILE A 910 -15.28 -19.54 -14.23
C ILE A 910 -15.57 -20.99 -13.80
N SER A 911 -16.00 -21.21 -12.55
CA SER A 911 -16.46 -22.53 -12.13
C SER A 911 -17.67 -23.04 -12.94
N ASN A 912 -18.47 -22.14 -13.52
CA ASN A 912 -19.55 -22.53 -14.42
C ASN A 912 -19.04 -22.87 -15.81
N ILE A 913 -17.87 -22.42 -16.25
CA ILE A 913 -17.24 -22.85 -17.51
C ILE A 913 -17.05 -24.37 -17.50
N LYS A 914 -16.59 -24.95 -16.39
CA LYS A 914 -16.48 -26.40 -16.20
C LYS A 914 -17.81 -27.12 -16.49
N LYS A 915 -18.93 -26.49 -16.15
CA LYS A 915 -20.26 -27.07 -16.31
C LYS A 915 -20.79 -26.97 -17.74
N TYR A 916 -20.46 -25.89 -18.45
CA TYR A 916 -21.05 -25.58 -19.75
C TYR A 916 -20.12 -25.80 -20.93
N TRP A 917 -18.80 -25.69 -20.70
CA TRP A 917 -17.79 -25.78 -21.77
C TRP A 917 -17.07 -27.12 -21.82
N LEU A 918 -17.03 -27.88 -20.72
CA LEU A 918 -16.48 -29.21 -20.71
C LEU A 918 -17.61 -30.20 -20.95
N PRO A 919 -17.42 -31.23 -21.81
CA PRO A 919 -18.40 -32.28 -22.02
C PRO A 919 -18.84 -32.91 -20.71
N ASN A 920 -20.11 -33.25 -20.58
CA ASN A 920 -20.57 -34.12 -19.50
C ASN A 920 -19.95 -35.51 -19.64
N SER A 921 -20.19 -36.38 -18.67
CA SER A 921 -19.68 -37.75 -18.68
C SER A 921 -20.02 -38.59 -19.94
N ASN A 922 -20.91 -38.08 -20.76
CA ASN A 922 -21.33 -38.72 -22.03
C ASN A 922 -20.70 -38.07 -23.28
N GLY A 923 -19.76 -37.14 -23.11
CA GLY A 923 -19.06 -36.48 -24.24
C GLY A 923 -19.86 -35.41 -24.98
N GLN A 924 -21.03 -35.00 -24.46
CA GLN A 924 -21.84 -33.92 -25.05
C GLN A 924 -21.63 -32.60 -24.31
N MET A 925 -21.45 -31.50 -25.04
CA MET A 925 -21.41 -30.17 -24.49
C MET A 925 -22.75 -29.83 -23.82
N ALA A 926 -22.72 -29.33 -22.62
CA ALA A 926 -23.91 -28.81 -21.96
C ALA A 926 -24.38 -27.54 -22.68
N ALA A 927 -25.62 -27.52 -23.16
CA ALA A 927 -26.24 -26.41 -23.85
C ALA A 927 -26.50 -25.18 -22.94
#